data_6cba1c839d0a255005b503a027643690
#
_entry.id   6cba1c839d0a255005b503a027643690
#
_cell.length_a   1.000
_cell.length_b   1.000
_cell.length_c   1.000
_cell.angle_alpha   90.00
_cell.angle_beta   90.00
_cell.angle_gamma   90.00
#
_symmetry.space_group_name_H-M   'P 1'
#
loop_
_entity.id
_entity.type
_entity.pdbx_description
1 polymer ?
#
loop_
_entity_poly.entity_id
_entity_poly.type
_entity_poly.pdbx_seq_one_letter_code
_entity_poly.pdbx_strand_id
1 'polypeptide(L)'
;MMGSLVTVSPKKTLFMIPPVLAVFIGSRRNTIPDRNSGSNEKLGTSKSTLASLLLCSLMPLIFPGCGGDSDKKEVASKEESIEASNQLIQLRFRTAQDKDRFAASRSSSSVTEVDHEGPQESEGVANEIAKLQPGADWETESQSAAAAERIRQLIDGSSTTVGFVCCDLRPDDLQSQEHRGGFIVSKWKVGDLPEMKGTEALADLRAVFAKGEMKSDVKVVRIAKEEVGFVTEILVELRGFSAESKKPRQVTTEWRARWNDSDPPQLLSLDLLSYEESAGSVHFVDATRSVLGETPHFESQVMTGTSFWASRITRFGDFSLTGHQGLAVGDVNGDGMEDLFVCDGGSLPNRLYVQGVDGTVRDVSAEAGIDWLEDSRSALLIDLDNDGDQDLVVATIGVIAFAENDGIGKFTLRGGHQGARYPFSLSAADFDSDGDLDIYACVYSAGDTASARGFEATSPTPFNDAENGGRNLLLMNLGEFQFADVTKQVGLDEDNSRWSFSAAWEDFDRDGDPDLYVANDFGRNCFYRNDGGRFIEISAELGVEDMASGMSVAWGDFNRDGAADLYVGNMFSSAGRRISYQGNFGESSEIEGLQRMARGNSLFAADGKGGFRDVSEPSGAAMGRWAWSSGFIDVNNDGWEDIAVANGYLTGKRPDDL
;
A
#
# COMPACT_ATOMS: atom_id res chain seq x y z
N MET A 1 13.99 -11.78 -17.22
CA MET A 1 14.83 -11.32 -16.10
C MET A 1 13.88 -11.10 -14.94
N MET A 2 14.11 -11.70 -13.81
CA MET A 2 13.11 -11.74 -12.72
C MET A 2 13.59 -10.85 -11.59
N GLY A 3 12.79 -9.88 -11.22
CA GLY A 3 12.96 -9.14 -9.98
C GLY A 3 12.64 -10.04 -8.80
N SER A 4 13.49 -10.03 -7.79
CA SER A 4 13.29 -10.82 -6.57
C SER A 4 12.27 -10.14 -5.68
N LEU A 5 11.17 -10.81 -5.37
CA LEU A 5 10.19 -10.34 -4.41
C LEU A 5 10.78 -10.46 -3.00
N VAL A 6 11.04 -9.34 -2.35
CA VAL A 6 11.47 -9.32 -0.96
C VAL A 6 10.26 -9.11 -0.07
N THR A 7 9.71 -10.20 0.48
CA THR A 7 8.67 -10.10 1.50
C THR A 7 9.32 -9.91 2.88
N VAL A 8 9.13 -8.76 3.48
CA VAL A 8 9.56 -8.50 4.86
C VAL A 8 8.45 -8.96 5.81
N SER A 9 8.68 -10.07 6.51
CA SER A 9 7.74 -10.59 7.52
C SER A 9 8.11 -10.08 8.91
N PRO A 10 7.23 -9.39 9.64
CA PRO A 10 7.52 -8.93 10.99
C PRO A 10 7.41 -10.07 12.02
N LYS A 11 8.40 -10.15 12.91
CA LYS A 11 8.31 -10.93 14.14
C LYS A 11 7.65 -10.07 15.22
N LYS A 12 6.58 -10.61 15.78
CA LYS A 12 5.88 -10.22 17.00
C LYS A 12 5.16 -8.89 16.98
N THR A 13 3.85 -8.99 17.21
CA THR A 13 2.89 -7.91 17.47
C THR A 13 2.80 -6.90 16.35
N LEU A 14 1.79 -7.10 15.55
CA LEU A 14 1.50 -6.28 14.39
C LEU A 14 1.30 -4.85 14.81
N PHE A 15 2.25 -4.01 14.46
CA PHE A 15 1.97 -2.65 14.11
C PHE A 15 1.48 -2.65 12.67
N MET A 16 0.27 -2.17 12.45
CA MET A 16 -0.03 -1.54 11.20
C MET A 16 0.57 -0.12 11.21
N ILE A 17 1.87 -0.03 11.25
CA ILE A 17 2.54 0.94 10.42
C ILE A 17 2.54 0.23 9.08
N PRO A 18 1.98 0.78 7.99
CA PRO A 18 2.26 0.24 6.68
C PRO A 18 3.77 0.09 6.65
N PRO A 19 4.33 -1.10 6.40
CA PRO A 19 5.76 -1.24 6.34
C PRO A 19 6.25 -0.65 5.03
N VAL A 20 6.09 0.62 4.91
CA VAL A 20 6.70 1.44 3.89
C VAL A 20 7.74 2.23 4.56
N LEU A 21 8.83 2.00 4.17
CA LEU A 21 10.13 2.57 4.31
C LEU A 21 10.96 1.79 5.32
N ALA A 22 11.74 0.86 4.76
CA ALA A 22 13.10 0.81 5.22
C ALA A 22 13.64 2.24 5.00
N VAL A 23 13.61 3.07 6.03
CA VAL A 23 14.21 4.39 5.99
C VAL A 23 15.64 4.18 5.56
N PHE A 24 15.99 4.61 4.37
CA PHE A 24 17.37 4.60 3.89
C PHE A 24 18.16 5.64 4.69
N ILE A 25 18.54 5.32 5.90
CA ILE A 25 19.59 6.03 6.61
C ILE A 25 20.91 5.49 6.06
N GLY A 26 21.18 5.80 4.81
CA GLY A 26 22.46 5.58 4.17
C GLY A 26 23.36 6.77 4.45
N SER A 27 24.21 6.67 5.45
CA SER A 27 25.29 7.62 5.59
C SER A 27 26.17 7.56 4.35
N ARG A 28 26.00 8.49 3.42
CA ARG A 28 26.98 8.74 2.37
C ARG A 28 28.26 9.23 3.04
N ARG A 29 29.17 8.32 3.36
CA ARG A 29 30.57 8.69 3.51
C ARG A 29 31.10 9.04 2.12
N ASN A 30 31.00 10.30 1.75
CA ASN A 30 31.75 10.87 0.65
C ASN A 30 33.24 10.82 1.00
N THR A 31 33.92 9.76 0.59
CA THR A 31 35.37 9.80 0.46
C THR A 31 35.69 10.52 -0.83
N ILE A 32 36.05 11.78 -0.71
CA ILE A 32 36.67 12.56 -1.78
C ILE A 32 38.02 11.92 -2.11
N PRO A 33 38.27 11.47 -3.34
CA PRO A 33 39.65 11.14 -3.71
C PRO A 33 40.38 12.43 -4.06
N ASP A 34 41.42 12.69 -3.29
CA ASP A 34 42.43 13.69 -3.58
C ASP A 34 43.05 13.42 -4.98
N ARG A 35 42.83 14.32 -5.92
CA ARG A 35 43.60 14.38 -7.17
C ARG A 35 44.19 15.77 -7.32
N ASN A 36 45.40 15.88 -6.79
CA ASN A 36 46.36 16.88 -7.20
C ASN A 36 47.06 16.37 -8.45
N SER A 37 46.87 17.01 -9.60
CA SER A 37 47.93 17.21 -10.60
C SER A 37 47.39 18.16 -11.67
N GLY A 38 48.12 19.24 -11.83
CA GLY A 38 47.75 20.36 -12.69
C GLY A 38 47.99 20.08 -14.19
N SER A 39 47.31 20.88 -14.95
CA SER A 39 47.89 21.53 -16.14
C SER A 39 46.96 22.65 -16.60
N ASN A 40 47.59 23.82 -16.76
CA ASN A 40 47.03 25.03 -17.39
C ASN A 40 46.69 24.74 -18.84
N GLU A 41 45.55 25.25 -19.29
CA GLU A 41 45.46 25.91 -20.58
C GLU A 41 44.30 26.92 -20.60
N LYS A 42 44.68 28.12 -20.94
CA LYS A 42 43.81 29.28 -21.22
C LYS A 42 43.31 29.20 -22.67
N LEU A 43 42.15 29.72 -22.89
CA LEU A 43 41.60 30.50 -24.03
C LEU A 43 40.07 30.24 -24.04
N GLY A 44 39.17 31.14 -24.21
CA GLY A 44 39.20 32.50 -24.69
C GLY A 44 37.76 33.01 -24.69
N THR A 45 37.64 34.25 -24.32
CA THR A 45 36.42 35.03 -24.27
C THR A 45 35.80 35.24 -25.66
N SER A 46 34.48 35.19 -25.76
CA SER A 46 33.76 35.96 -26.79
C SER A 46 32.41 36.43 -26.23
N LYS A 47 32.34 37.74 -26.05
CA LYS A 47 31.13 38.52 -25.82
C LYS A 47 30.52 38.89 -27.19
N SER A 48 29.21 38.84 -27.32
CA SER A 48 28.40 39.74 -28.17
C SER A 48 26.96 39.62 -27.67
N THR A 49 26.40 40.48 -27.00
CA THR A 49 25.95 41.87 -27.02
C THR A 49 24.99 42.23 -28.15
N LEU A 50 23.86 42.81 -27.74
CA LEU A 50 22.85 43.69 -28.36
C LEU A 50 21.76 43.00 -29.20
N ALA A 51 20.52 43.14 -28.79
CA ALA A 51 19.60 44.28 -28.70
C ALA A 51 18.87 44.56 -30.02
N SER A 52 17.55 44.51 -29.93
CA SER A 52 16.58 45.39 -30.63
C SER A 52 15.18 44.91 -30.19
N LEU A 53 14.46 45.52 -29.37
CA LEU A 53 13.72 46.79 -29.37
C LEU A 53 12.79 47.02 -30.58
N LEU A 54 11.48 47.02 -30.18
CA LEU A 54 10.39 47.88 -30.67
C LEU A 54 9.76 47.63 -32.05
N LEU A 55 8.48 47.43 -32.04
CA LEU A 55 7.38 48.30 -32.49
C LEU A 55 6.14 47.43 -32.71
N CYS A 56 5.16 47.63 -31.95
CA CYS A 56 4.07 48.63 -32.05
C CYS A 56 2.92 48.21 -32.91
N SER A 57 1.89 48.28 -32.34
CA SER A 57 0.78 49.22 -32.44
C SER A 57 -0.51 48.63 -32.98
N LEU A 58 -1.48 48.69 -32.09
CA LEU A 58 -2.80 49.26 -32.31
C LEU A 58 -3.63 48.76 -33.49
N MET A 59 -4.62 47.94 -33.16
CA MET A 59 -5.98 48.30 -33.59
C MET A 59 -7.01 47.77 -32.59
N PRO A 60 -7.93 48.59 -32.11
CA PRO A 60 -9.04 48.17 -31.27
C PRO A 60 -10.20 47.70 -32.13
N LEU A 61 -10.66 46.48 -31.96
CA LEU A 61 -11.98 46.06 -32.40
C LEU A 61 -12.95 46.18 -31.22
N ILE A 62 -13.78 47.14 -31.37
CA ILE A 62 -14.96 47.47 -30.55
C ILE A 62 -15.91 46.29 -30.57
N PHE A 63 -16.16 45.68 -29.39
CA PHE A 63 -17.41 45.01 -29.08
C PHE A 63 -17.98 45.60 -27.78
N PRO A 64 -19.29 45.91 -27.76
CA PRO A 64 -19.88 46.64 -26.65
C PRO A 64 -20.03 45.69 -25.44
N GLY A 65 -19.72 46.24 -24.29
CA GLY A 65 -19.81 45.57 -23.01
C GLY A 65 -21.22 45.23 -22.61
N CYS A 66 -21.30 44.11 -21.89
CA CYS A 66 -22.30 43.82 -20.84
C CYS A 66 -21.70 42.71 -19.98
N GLY A 67 -21.32 43.01 -18.77
CA GLY A 67 -20.83 42.02 -17.84
C GLY A 67 -19.80 42.55 -16.85
N GLY A 68 -20.17 43.48 -16.03
CA GLY A 68 -19.22 44.15 -15.16
C GLY A 68 -19.52 44.05 -13.64
N ASP A 69 -20.59 43.38 -13.24
CA ASP A 69 -20.94 43.34 -11.81
C ASP A 69 -21.32 41.94 -11.26
N SER A 70 -21.56 40.97 -12.14
CA SER A 70 -21.88 39.60 -11.69
C SER A 70 -20.60 38.80 -11.33
N ASP A 71 -19.55 38.93 -12.10
CA ASP A 71 -18.33 38.13 -11.92
C ASP A 71 -17.56 38.56 -10.66
N LYS A 72 -17.48 39.87 -10.38
CA LYS A 72 -16.88 40.35 -9.13
C LYS A 72 -17.67 39.96 -7.88
N LYS A 73 -18.99 39.82 -7.94
CA LYS A 73 -19.78 39.34 -6.82
C LYS A 73 -19.68 37.83 -6.63
N GLU A 74 -19.50 37.08 -7.68
CA GLU A 74 -19.31 35.63 -7.61
C GLU A 74 -17.92 35.27 -7.08
N VAL A 75 -16.87 35.96 -7.49
CA VAL A 75 -15.52 35.80 -6.93
C VAL A 75 -15.49 36.22 -5.45
N ALA A 76 -16.02 37.39 -5.09
CA ALA A 76 -16.06 37.83 -3.70
C ALA A 76 -16.89 36.88 -2.80
N SER A 77 -17.96 36.26 -3.30
CA SER A 77 -18.73 35.28 -2.54
C SER A 77 -18.02 33.95 -2.38
N LYS A 78 -17.15 33.56 -3.32
CA LYS A 78 -16.29 32.39 -3.21
C LYS A 78 -15.15 32.63 -2.22
N GLU A 79 -14.50 33.78 -2.25
CA GLU A 79 -13.46 34.15 -1.29
C GLU A 79 -14.00 34.19 0.17
N GLU A 80 -15.16 34.82 0.42
CA GLU A 80 -15.80 34.81 1.74
C GLU A 80 -16.17 33.38 2.21
N SER A 81 -16.55 32.49 1.28
CA SER A 81 -16.87 31.09 1.57
C SER A 81 -15.63 30.30 1.94
N ILE A 82 -14.50 30.51 1.25
CA ILE A 82 -13.22 29.85 1.52
C ILE A 82 -12.66 30.32 2.86
N GLU A 83 -12.70 31.62 3.16
CA GLU A 83 -12.20 32.16 4.42
C GLU A 83 -13.02 31.64 5.62
N ALA A 84 -14.35 31.56 5.50
CA ALA A 84 -15.20 30.97 6.52
C ALA A 84 -14.94 29.47 6.71
N SER A 85 -14.67 28.73 5.63
CA SER A 85 -14.29 27.33 5.67
C SER A 85 -12.94 27.12 6.38
N ASN A 86 -11.94 27.93 6.07
CA ASN A 86 -10.63 27.85 6.70
C ASN A 86 -10.68 28.17 8.20
N GLN A 87 -11.50 29.14 8.63
CA GLN A 87 -11.70 29.42 10.04
C GLN A 87 -12.36 28.24 10.79
N LEU A 88 -13.33 27.55 10.18
CA LEU A 88 -13.94 26.35 10.76
C LEU A 88 -12.94 25.18 10.83
N ILE A 89 -12.07 25.05 9.85
CA ILE A 89 -11.00 24.03 9.83
C ILE A 89 -10.01 24.29 10.97
N GLN A 90 -9.52 25.51 11.13
CA GLN A 90 -8.63 25.87 12.23
C GLN A 90 -9.22 25.60 13.62
N LEU A 91 -10.55 25.73 13.78
CA LEU A 91 -11.23 25.39 15.03
C LEU A 91 -11.36 23.87 15.25
N ARG A 92 -11.26 23.07 14.19
CA ARG A 92 -11.38 21.61 14.25
C ARG A 92 -10.07 20.97 14.67
N PHE A 93 -8.95 21.42 14.11
CA PHE A 93 -7.65 20.81 14.39
C PHE A 93 -7.16 21.18 15.80
N ARG A 94 -7.00 20.16 16.63
CA ARG A 94 -6.59 20.29 18.03
C ARG A 94 -5.29 19.55 18.24
N THR A 95 -4.37 20.23 18.89
CA THR A 95 -3.11 19.62 19.32
C THR A 95 -3.27 18.95 20.68
N ALA A 96 -2.32 18.08 21.05
CA ALA A 96 -2.30 17.46 22.38
C ALA A 96 -2.23 18.51 23.51
N GLN A 97 -1.64 19.69 23.27
CA GLN A 97 -1.55 20.80 24.22
C GLN A 97 -2.91 21.47 24.50
N ASP A 98 -3.87 21.40 23.58
CA ASP A 98 -5.20 22.00 23.77
C ASP A 98 -6.06 21.23 24.79
N LYS A 99 -5.71 19.99 25.13
CA LYS A 99 -6.42 19.15 26.12
C LYS A 99 -6.44 19.81 27.51
N ASP A 100 -5.38 20.48 27.90
CA ASP A 100 -5.28 21.11 29.23
C ASP A 100 -6.23 22.30 29.37
N ARG A 101 -6.55 23.02 28.29
CA ARG A 101 -7.54 24.09 28.27
C ARG A 101 -8.97 23.58 28.42
N PHE A 102 -9.28 22.36 27.92
CA PHE A 102 -10.61 21.77 28.02
C PHE A 102 -10.86 21.07 29.37
N ALA A 103 -9.84 20.57 30.05
CA ALA A 103 -10.00 20.02 31.39
C ALA A 103 -10.49 21.08 32.38
N ALA A 104 -10.05 22.32 32.21
CA ALA A 104 -10.47 23.46 33.04
C ALA A 104 -11.94 23.89 32.80
N SER A 105 -12.52 23.62 31.63
CA SER A 105 -13.92 24.01 31.30
C SER A 105 -14.96 22.95 31.68
N ARG A 106 -14.55 21.71 32.00
CA ARG A 106 -15.46 20.60 32.37
C ARG A 106 -15.72 20.44 33.87
N SER A 107 -15.23 21.31 34.71
CA SER A 107 -15.40 21.20 36.19
C SER A 107 -16.81 21.53 36.71
N SER A 108 -17.84 21.66 35.85
CA SER A 108 -19.21 22.01 36.28
C SER A 108 -20.33 21.10 35.79
N SER A 109 -20.06 19.93 35.21
CA SER A 109 -21.10 18.96 34.92
C SER A 109 -20.83 17.63 35.61
N SER A 110 -21.66 17.30 36.60
CA SER A 110 -21.66 16.00 37.30
C SER A 110 -21.93 14.88 36.31
N VAL A 111 -20.93 14.08 36.03
CA VAL A 111 -21.08 12.80 35.34
C VAL A 111 -21.53 11.80 36.40
N THR A 112 -22.75 11.27 36.27
CA THR A 112 -23.20 10.08 36.99
C THR A 112 -22.35 8.91 36.50
N GLU A 113 -21.64 8.26 37.41
CA GLU A 113 -21.00 6.97 37.15
C GLU A 113 -22.04 5.98 36.64
N VAL A 114 -21.84 5.48 35.43
CA VAL A 114 -22.56 4.32 34.91
C VAL A 114 -21.67 3.12 35.16
N ASP A 115 -22.14 2.20 35.97
CA ASP A 115 -21.50 0.90 36.18
C ASP A 115 -21.31 0.21 34.82
N HIS A 116 -20.07 0.03 34.42
CA HIS A 116 -19.70 -0.73 33.23
C HIS A 116 -19.62 -2.21 33.61
N GLU A 117 -20.69 -2.95 33.40
CA GLU A 117 -20.54 -4.37 33.11
C GLU A 117 -19.73 -4.47 31.79
N GLY A 118 -18.68 -5.31 31.79
CA GLY A 118 -17.83 -5.53 30.63
C GLY A 118 -18.64 -5.94 29.40
N PRO A 119 -18.10 -5.79 28.18
CA PRO A 119 -18.85 -6.07 26.97
C PRO A 119 -19.32 -7.52 27.01
N GLN A 120 -20.61 -7.70 27.22
CA GLN A 120 -21.30 -8.93 26.86
C GLN A 120 -21.10 -9.07 25.35
N GLU A 121 -20.46 -10.17 24.92
CA GLU A 121 -20.49 -10.55 23.51
C GLU A 121 -21.92 -10.38 23.04
N SER A 122 -22.11 -9.54 22.02
CA SER A 122 -23.47 -9.24 21.58
C SER A 122 -24.06 -10.53 21.05
N GLU A 123 -25.01 -11.11 21.79
CA GLU A 123 -25.78 -12.29 21.36
C GLU A 123 -26.34 -12.12 19.94
N GLY A 124 -26.46 -10.88 19.46
CA GLY A 124 -26.89 -10.54 18.12
C GLY A 124 -25.96 -11.02 17.01
N VAL A 125 -24.65 -10.79 17.12
CA VAL A 125 -23.68 -11.21 16.08
C VAL A 125 -23.51 -12.73 16.10
N ALA A 126 -23.41 -13.33 17.28
CA ALA A 126 -23.35 -14.79 17.41
C ALA A 126 -24.61 -15.47 16.86
N ASN A 127 -25.80 -14.87 17.07
CA ASN A 127 -27.06 -15.37 16.53
C ASN A 127 -27.19 -15.18 15.01
N GLU A 128 -26.63 -14.12 14.44
CA GLU A 128 -26.60 -13.92 12.98
C GLU A 128 -25.61 -14.90 12.32
N ILE A 129 -24.43 -15.08 12.91
CA ILE A 129 -23.46 -16.12 12.47
C ILE A 129 -24.07 -17.53 12.57
N ALA A 130 -24.81 -17.83 13.65
CA ALA A 130 -25.48 -19.11 13.82
C ALA A 130 -26.64 -19.35 12.84
N LYS A 131 -27.21 -18.30 12.25
CA LYS A 131 -28.22 -18.39 11.18
C LYS A 131 -27.62 -18.66 9.80
N LEU A 132 -26.34 -18.44 9.61
CA LEU A 132 -25.64 -18.86 8.40
C LEU A 132 -25.60 -20.39 8.42
N GLN A 133 -26.57 -21.03 7.76
CA GLN A 133 -26.53 -22.47 7.58
C GLN A 133 -25.26 -22.85 6.83
N PRO A 134 -24.50 -23.86 7.26
CA PRO A 134 -23.37 -24.36 6.51
C PRO A 134 -23.87 -24.72 5.09
N GLY A 135 -23.49 -23.94 4.08
CA GLY A 135 -23.71 -24.28 2.69
C GLY A 135 -22.83 -25.45 2.26
N ALA A 136 -22.97 -25.88 1.03
CA ALA A 136 -22.11 -26.91 0.42
C ALA A 136 -20.62 -26.55 0.51
N ASP A 137 -20.30 -25.26 0.59
CA ASP A 137 -18.95 -24.72 0.65
C ASP A 137 -18.27 -24.91 2.03
N TRP A 138 -19.05 -25.02 3.10
CA TRP A 138 -18.51 -25.23 4.45
C TRP A 138 -17.76 -26.56 4.60
N GLU A 139 -18.22 -27.61 3.93
CA GLU A 139 -17.53 -28.92 3.93
C GLU A 139 -16.15 -28.79 3.27
N THR A 140 -16.08 -28.10 2.11
CA THR A 140 -14.82 -27.87 1.39
C THR A 140 -13.86 -26.97 2.16
N GLU A 141 -14.35 -25.94 2.84
CA GLU A 141 -13.52 -25.08 3.69
C GLU A 141 -13.02 -25.84 4.93
N SER A 142 -13.83 -26.65 5.56
CA SER A 142 -13.41 -27.52 6.67
C SER A 142 -12.35 -28.53 6.23
N GLN A 143 -12.54 -29.17 5.06
CA GLN A 143 -11.56 -30.09 4.49
C GLN A 143 -10.25 -29.37 4.12
N SER A 144 -10.33 -28.15 3.58
CA SER A 144 -9.16 -27.31 3.25
C SER A 144 -8.36 -26.97 4.50
N ALA A 145 -9.02 -26.55 5.58
CA ALA A 145 -8.38 -26.22 6.84
C ALA A 145 -7.71 -27.45 7.46
N ALA A 146 -8.37 -28.59 7.46
CA ALA A 146 -7.83 -29.86 7.95
C ALA A 146 -6.62 -30.33 7.11
N ALA A 147 -6.68 -30.19 5.78
CA ALA A 147 -5.60 -30.53 4.89
C ALA A 147 -4.38 -29.62 5.11
N ALA A 148 -4.58 -28.30 5.21
CA ALA A 148 -3.51 -27.33 5.48
C ALA A 148 -2.81 -27.62 6.81
N GLU A 149 -3.58 -27.84 7.87
CA GLU A 149 -3.03 -28.16 9.19
C GLU A 149 -2.26 -29.48 9.16
N ARG A 150 -2.76 -30.48 8.42
CA ARG A 150 -2.08 -31.76 8.29
C ARG A 150 -0.73 -31.65 7.58
N ILE A 151 -0.67 -30.90 6.48
CA ILE A 151 0.58 -30.62 5.76
C ILE A 151 1.55 -29.85 6.66
N ARG A 152 1.06 -28.85 7.38
CA ARG A 152 1.88 -28.07 8.33
C ARG A 152 2.53 -28.97 9.38
N GLN A 153 1.76 -29.87 10.01
CA GLN A 153 2.25 -30.83 11.00
C GLN A 153 3.30 -31.78 10.41
N LEU A 154 3.14 -32.20 9.15
CA LEU A 154 4.13 -33.02 8.44
C LEU A 154 5.40 -32.24 8.15
N ILE A 155 5.32 -31.00 7.71
CA ILE A 155 6.46 -30.12 7.46
C ILE A 155 7.21 -29.83 8.77
N ASP A 156 6.52 -29.54 9.85
CA ASP A 156 7.16 -29.22 11.14
C ASP A 156 7.68 -30.46 11.87
N GLY A 157 7.32 -31.66 11.41
CA GLY A 157 7.72 -32.93 12.02
C GLY A 157 6.99 -33.24 13.34
N SER A 158 5.91 -32.52 13.65
CA SER A 158 5.08 -32.73 14.83
C SER A 158 4.14 -33.93 14.69
N SER A 159 3.96 -34.43 13.47
CA SER A 159 3.18 -35.62 13.18
C SER A 159 4.01 -36.67 12.44
N THR A 160 3.88 -37.92 12.89
CA THR A 160 4.45 -39.12 12.25
C THR A 160 3.35 -39.82 11.48
N THR A 161 3.05 -39.38 10.25
CA THR A 161 2.14 -40.17 9.40
C THR A 161 2.94 -41.22 8.66
N VAL A 162 2.54 -42.46 8.86
CA VAL A 162 3.12 -43.60 8.15
C VAL A 162 2.39 -43.79 6.83
N GLY A 163 3.08 -43.81 5.72
CA GLY A 163 2.65 -44.53 4.52
C GLY A 163 1.92 -43.76 3.43
N PHE A 164 2.26 -42.48 3.11
CA PHE A 164 1.83 -41.87 1.86
C PHE A 164 2.90 -41.96 0.76
N VAL A 165 2.45 -42.01 -0.50
CA VAL A 165 3.34 -41.98 -1.67
C VAL A 165 3.67 -40.54 -1.99
N CYS A 166 4.92 -40.26 -2.33
CA CYS A 166 5.39 -38.93 -2.63
C CYS A 166 6.41 -38.98 -3.76
N CYS A 167 6.50 -37.93 -4.55
CA CYS A 167 7.68 -37.67 -5.38
C CYS A 167 8.75 -36.96 -4.56
N ASP A 168 9.92 -36.76 -5.15
CA ASP A 168 10.93 -35.87 -4.59
C ASP A 168 10.38 -34.45 -4.46
N LEU A 169 10.36 -33.90 -3.26
CA LEU A 169 9.88 -32.55 -2.97
C LEU A 169 10.96 -31.48 -3.07
N ARG A 170 12.20 -31.90 -3.34
CA ARG A 170 13.35 -31.03 -3.57
C ARG A 170 14.17 -31.56 -4.72
N PRO A 171 13.82 -31.24 -5.97
CA PRO A 171 14.53 -31.71 -7.14
C PRO A 171 16.01 -31.33 -7.14
N ASP A 172 16.86 -32.25 -7.59
CA ASP A 172 18.29 -31.98 -7.75
C ASP A 172 18.62 -31.16 -9.02
N ASP A 173 17.75 -31.24 -10.05
CA ASP A 173 17.94 -30.53 -11.32
C ASP A 173 17.31 -29.13 -11.27
N LEU A 174 17.99 -28.23 -10.57
CA LEU A 174 17.61 -26.84 -10.44
C LEU A 174 18.41 -25.96 -11.41
N GLN A 175 17.69 -25.11 -12.16
CA GLN A 175 18.30 -24.05 -12.95
C GLN A 175 18.52 -22.84 -12.05
N SER A 176 19.78 -22.61 -11.69
CA SER A 176 20.18 -21.51 -10.81
C SER A 176 20.59 -20.29 -11.63
N GLN A 177 20.12 -19.13 -11.20
CA GLN A 177 20.53 -17.82 -11.71
C GLN A 177 21.06 -17.00 -10.54
N GLU A 178 22.28 -16.51 -10.66
CA GLU A 178 22.85 -15.57 -9.71
C GLU A 178 22.45 -14.14 -10.11
N HIS A 179 21.89 -13.42 -9.18
CA HIS A 179 21.57 -12.00 -9.30
C HIS A 179 22.64 -11.17 -8.59
N ARG A 180 22.86 -9.95 -9.07
CA ARG A 180 23.73 -8.99 -8.39
C ARG A 180 23.23 -8.78 -6.96
N GLY A 181 24.11 -8.37 -6.04
CA GLY A 181 23.75 -8.30 -4.62
C GLY A 181 23.85 -9.63 -3.87
N GLY A 182 24.23 -10.74 -4.55
CA GLY A 182 24.49 -12.03 -3.92
C GLY A 182 23.25 -12.87 -3.65
N PHE A 183 22.19 -12.64 -4.41
CA PHE A 183 21.01 -13.51 -4.44
C PHE A 183 21.18 -14.60 -5.51
N ILE A 184 20.77 -15.81 -5.16
CA ILE A 184 20.68 -16.94 -6.08
C ILE A 184 19.23 -17.42 -6.07
N VAL A 185 18.62 -17.44 -7.24
CA VAL A 185 17.28 -18.02 -7.45
C VAL A 185 17.45 -19.30 -8.25
N SER A 186 16.91 -20.38 -7.74
CA SER A 186 17.00 -21.72 -8.35
C SER A 186 15.60 -22.25 -8.57
N LYS A 187 15.26 -22.58 -9.81
CA LYS A 187 13.94 -23.09 -10.20
C LYS A 187 14.03 -24.49 -10.76
N TRP A 188 13.09 -25.32 -10.38
CA TRP A 188 12.94 -26.62 -11.02
C TRP A 188 12.25 -26.48 -12.37
N LYS A 189 12.81 -27.16 -13.36
CA LYS A 189 12.14 -27.31 -14.65
C LYS A 189 11.31 -28.58 -14.59
N VAL A 190 9.99 -28.41 -14.75
CA VAL A 190 9.02 -29.50 -14.67
C VAL A 190 9.49 -30.73 -15.47
N GLY A 191 9.55 -31.88 -14.81
CA GLY A 191 10.03 -33.15 -15.34
C GLY A 191 9.62 -34.31 -14.43
N ASP A 192 9.97 -35.53 -14.82
CA ASP A 192 9.70 -36.71 -14.02
C ASP A 192 10.59 -36.73 -12.77
N LEU A 193 9.97 -36.97 -11.63
CA LEU A 193 10.61 -37.07 -10.33
C LEU A 193 10.55 -38.51 -9.81
N PRO A 194 11.58 -38.98 -9.11
CA PRO A 194 11.59 -40.30 -8.50
C PRO A 194 10.50 -40.41 -7.41
N GLU A 195 9.90 -41.56 -7.30
CA GLU A 195 9.02 -41.88 -6.19
C GLU A 195 9.82 -42.09 -4.91
N MET A 196 9.39 -41.46 -3.83
CA MET A 196 10.02 -41.50 -2.51
C MET A 196 8.99 -41.84 -1.43
N LYS A 197 9.50 -42.23 -0.26
CA LYS A 197 8.66 -42.23 0.94
C LYS A 197 8.45 -40.80 1.42
N GLY A 198 7.22 -40.41 1.71
CA GLY A 198 6.88 -39.04 2.11
C GLY A 198 7.67 -38.55 3.33
N THR A 199 8.03 -39.44 4.28
CA THR A 199 8.87 -39.08 5.42
C THR A 199 10.32 -38.73 5.02
N GLU A 200 10.87 -39.39 4.02
CA GLU A 200 12.20 -39.12 3.47
C GLU A 200 12.19 -37.81 2.70
N ALA A 201 11.26 -37.62 1.76
CA ALA A 201 11.11 -36.40 0.97
C ALA A 201 10.94 -35.14 1.85
N LEU A 202 10.12 -35.21 2.89
CA LEU A 202 9.96 -34.12 3.85
C LEU A 202 11.18 -33.88 4.71
N ALA A 203 11.96 -34.94 5.03
CA ALA A 203 13.20 -34.79 5.76
C ALA A 203 14.26 -34.08 4.92
N ASP A 204 14.37 -34.43 3.64
CA ASP A 204 15.30 -33.81 2.70
C ASP A 204 14.95 -32.34 2.46
N LEU A 205 13.65 -32.02 2.32
CA LEU A 205 13.18 -30.65 2.22
C LEU A 205 13.52 -29.82 3.46
N ARG A 206 13.39 -30.38 4.66
CA ARG A 206 13.75 -29.69 5.90
C ARG A 206 15.26 -29.53 6.08
N ALA A 207 16.04 -30.45 5.55
CA ALA A 207 17.50 -30.48 5.74
C ALA A 207 18.22 -29.28 5.15
N VAL A 208 17.58 -28.54 4.22
CA VAL A 208 18.17 -27.32 3.64
C VAL A 208 18.20 -26.15 4.63
N PHE A 209 17.40 -26.20 5.70
CA PHE A 209 17.31 -25.17 6.71
C PHE A 209 18.08 -25.53 7.99
N ALA A 210 18.62 -24.52 8.65
CA ALA A 210 19.24 -24.68 9.95
C ALA A 210 18.19 -25.15 10.98
N LYS A 211 18.60 -26.06 11.85
CA LYS A 211 17.70 -26.74 12.79
C LYS A 211 16.98 -25.73 13.72
N GLY A 212 15.65 -25.79 13.73
CA GLY A 212 14.81 -24.98 14.60
C GLY A 212 14.55 -23.54 14.12
N GLU A 213 15.05 -23.17 12.94
CA GLU A 213 14.91 -21.81 12.39
C GLU A 213 13.93 -21.74 11.21
N MET A 214 13.46 -22.88 10.71
CA MET A 214 12.51 -22.92 9.61
C MET A 214 11.11 -22.52 10.09
N LYS A 215 10.46 -21.68 9.30
CA LYS A 215 9.03 -21.33 9.42
C LYS A 215 8.32 -21.79 8.16
N SER A 216 7.14 -22.33 8.33
CA SER A 216 6.28 -22.79 7.24
C SER A 216 5.01 -21.94 7.16
N ASP A 217 4.57 -21.69 5.93
CA ASP A 217 3.28 -21.11 5.59
C ASP A 217 2.63 -22.02 4.56
N VAL A 218 1.41 -22.48 4.84
CA VAL A 218 0.72 -23.50 4.04
C VAL A 218 -0.68 -23.02 3.72
N LYS A 219 -0.99 -22.88 2.43
CA LYS A 219 -2.29 -22.40 1.94
C LYS A 219 -2.85 -23.36 0.90
N VAL A 220 -4.05 -23.87 1.14
CA VAL A 220 -4.80 -24.61 0.11
C VAL A 220 -5.41 -23.58 -0.84
N VAL A 221 -4.99 -23.64 -2.11
CA VAL A 221 -5.45 -22.70 -3.17
C VAL A 221 -6.49 -23.31 -4.09
N ARG A 222 -6.65 -24.64 -4.07
CA ARG A 222 -7.68 -25.35 -4.84
C ARG A 222 -8.09 -26.62 -4.09
N ILE A 223 -9.37 -26.98 -4.19
CA ILE A 223 -9.91 -28.23 -3.70
C ILE A 223 -10.93 -28.78 -4.71
N ALA A 224 -10.88 -30.07 -4.97
CA ALA A 224 -11.85 -30.76 -5.82
C ALA A 224 -12.20 -32.12 -5.24
N LYS A 225 -13.49 -32.49 -5.27
CA LYS A 225 -13.95 -33.84 -4.88
C LYS A 225 -13.60 -34.85 -5.97
N GLU A 226 -13.19 -36.04 -5.56
CA GLU A 226 -13.03 -37.22 -6.40
C GLU A 226 -14.11 -38.27 -6.04
N GLU A 227 -14.17 -39.40 -6.78
CA GLU A 227 -15.10 -40.49 -6.43
C GLU A 227 -14.89 -41.06 -5.04
N VAL A 228 -13.61 -41.03 -4.57
CA VAL A 228 -13.22 -41.42 -3.21
C VAL A 228 -12.23 -40.38 -2.71
N GLY A 229 -12.65 -39.56 -1.75
CA GLY A 229 -11.82 -38.52 -1.18
C GLY A 229 -11.84 -37.20 -1.96
N PHE A 230 -10.74 -36.47 -1.86
CA PHE A 230 -10.59 -35.17 -2.51
C PHE A 230 -9.12 -34.88 -2.85
N VAL A 231 -8.92 -33.94 -3.75
CA VAL A 231 -7.60 -33.41 -4.16
C VAL A 231 -7.49 -31.96 -3.76
N THR A 232 -6.31 -31.56 -3.27
CA THR A 232 -5.97 -30.15 -3.03
C THR A 232 -4.72 -29.74 -3.79
N GLU A 233 -4.68 -28.48 -4.25
CA GLU A 233 -3.46 -27.79 -4.63
C GLU A 233 -3.07 -26.85 -3.50
N ILE A 234 -1.81 -26.91 -3.11
CA ILE A 234 -1.31 -26.33 -1.87
C ILE A 234 -0.07 -25.50 -2.19
N LEU A 235 -0.12 -24.21 -1.84
CA LEU A 235 1.05 -23.35 -1.84
C LEU A 235 1.76 -23.50 -0.50
N VAL A 236 3.07 -23.78 -0.54
CA VAL A 236 3.92 -23.93 0.62
C VAL A 236 5.10 -22.96 0.51
N GLU A 237 5.25 -22.13 1.51
CA GLU A 237 6.43 -21.28 1.67
C GLU A 237 7.21 -21.69 2.92
N LEU A 238 8.49 -21.94 2.75
CA LEU A 238 9.42 -22.25 3.84
C LEU A 238 10.48 -21.15 3.91
N ARG A 239 10.68 -20.59 5.08
CA ARG A 239 11.63 -19.50 5.31
C ARG A 239 12.52 -19.80 6.50
N GLY A 240 13.79 -19.45 6.37
CA GLY A 240 14.76 -19.65 7.44
C GLY A 240 16.17 -19.36 7.00
N PHE A 241 17.15 -19.95 7.68
CA PHE A 241 18.55 -19.85 7.29
C PHE A 241 19.04 -21.17 6.72
N SER A 242 19.87 -21.10 5.71
CA SER A 242 20.51 -22.29 5.13
C SER A 242 21.30 -23.05 6.18
N ALA A 243 21.14 -24.37 6.22
CA ALA A 243 21.92 -25.23 7.10
C ALA A 243 23.42 -25.13 6.83
N GLU A 244 23.80 -24.99 5.56
CA GLU A 244 25.18 -24.96 5.10
C GLU A 244 25.79 -23.55 5.20
N SER A 245 25.22 -22.59 4.47
CA SER A 245 25.80 -21.24 4.30
C SER A 245 25.44 -20.25 5.41
N LYS A 246 24.47 -20.57 6.25
CA LYS A 246 23.89 -19.66 7.26
C LYS A 246 23.28 -18.38 6.68
N LYS A 247 23.11 -18.30 5.37
CA LYS A 247 22.43 -17.20 4.71
C LYS A 247 20.91 -17.42 4.73
N PRO A 248 20.10 -16.34 4.67
CA PRO A 248 18.68 -16.46 4.49
C PRO A 248 18.33 -17.31 3.28
N ARG A 249 17.33 -18.16 3.44
CA ARG A 249 16.80 -19.01 2.38
C ARG A 249 15.28 -19.03 2.45
N GLN A 250 14.65 -18.96 1.29
CA GLN A 250 13.23 -19.20 1.12
C GLN A 250 13.02 -20.29 0.07
N VAL A 251 12.05 -21.15 0.31
CA VAL A 251 11.54 -22.11 -0.67
C VAL A 251 10.06 -21.80 -0.88
N THR A 252 9.66 -21.63 -2.13
CA THR A 252 8.25 -21.50 -2.56
C THR A 252 7.95 -22.68 -3.46
N THR A 253 6.91 -23.44 -3.11
CA THR A 253 6.60 -24.67 -3.82
C THR A 253 5.09 -24.91 -3.84
N GLU A 254 4.60 -25.50 -4.93
CA GLU A 254 3.21 -25.92 -5.05
C GLU A 254 3.13 -27.43 -5.11
N TRP A 255 2.19 -27.98 -4.36
CA TRP A 255 1.96 -29.41 -4.25
C TRP A 255 0.53 -29.77 -4.63
N ARG A 256 0.36 -30.95 -5.22
CA ARG A 256 -0.94 -31.61 -5.37
C ARG A 256 -1.02 -32.74 -4.37
N ALA A 257 -2.01 -32.71 -3.46
CA ALA A 257 -2.19 -33.72 -2.44
C ALA A 257 -3.55 -34.43 -2.62
N ARG A 258 -3.55 -35.78 -2.50
CA ARG A 258 -4.76 -36.60 -2.50
C ARG A 258 -5.07 -37.08 -1.10
N TRP A 259 -6.33 -37.05 -0.75
CA TRP A 259 -6.86 -37.32 0.57
C TRP A 259 -7.98 -38.35 0.52
N ASN A 260 -8.14 -39.13 1.57
CA ASN A 260 -9.33 -39.95 1.77
C ASN A 260 -10.46 -39.17 2.47
N ASP A 261 -11.64 -39.78 2.60
CA ASP A 261 -12.84 -39.20 3.24
C ASP A 261 -12.87 -39.37 4.78
N SER A 262 -11.77 -39.75 5.43
CA SER A 262 -11.77 -39.89 6.89
C SER A 262 -11.76 -38.50 7.57
N ASP A 263 -12.23 -38.46 8.82
CA ASP A 263 -12.16 -37.27 9.67
C ASP A 263 -11.26 -37.56 10.89
N PRO A 264 -10.09 -36.95 11.02
CA PRO A 264 -9.43 -36.04 10.06
C PRO A 264 -8.96 -36.76 8.78
N PRO A 265 -8.84 -36.03 7.65
CA PRO A 265 -8.44 -36.62 6.37
C PRO A 265 -7.00 -37.14 6.43
N GLN A 266 -6.77 -38.29 5.77
CA GLN A 266 -5.44 -38.88 5.67
C GLN A 266 -4.86 -38.62 4.30
N LEU A 267 -3.60 -38.20 4.26
CA LEU A 267 -2.83 -37.97 3.04
C LEU A 267 -2.50 -39.32 2.37
N LEU A 268 -2.90 -39.47 1.12
CA LEU A 268 -2.66 -40.67 0.28
C LEU A 268 -1.43 -40.48 -0.63
N SER A 269 -1.35 -39.32 -1.31
CA SER A 269 -0.19 -39.00 -2.15
C SER A 269 0.09 -37.50 -2.14
N LEU A 270 1.34 -37.16 -2.50
CA LEU A 270 1.83 -35.79 -2.60
C LEU A 270 2.73 -35.67 -3.84
N ASP A 271 2.34 -34.84 -4.78
CA ASP A 271 3.05 -34.59 -6.02
C ASP A 271 3.52 -33.14 -6.07
N LEU A 272 4.75 -32.91 -6.56
CA LEU A 272 5.34 -31.59 -6.77
C LEU A 272 4.79 -30.97 -8.07
N LEU A 273 4.26 -29.75 -8.01
CA LEU A 273 3.81 -28.98 -9.18
C LEU A 273 4.82 -27.91 -9.58
N SER A 274 5.40 -27.23 -8.61
CA SER A 274 6.42 -26.21 -8.83
C SER A 274 7.40 -26.17 -7.66
N TYR A 275 8.64 -25.74 -7.92
CA TYR A 275 9.66 -25.52 -6.89
C TYR A 275 10.58 -24.38 -7.28
N GLU A 276 10.71 -23.43 -6.37
CA GLU A 276 11.66 -22.34 -6.45
C GLU A 276 12.33 -22.16 -5.10
N GLU A 277 13.64 -22.02 -5.08
CA GLU A 277 14.35 -21.60 -3.88
C GLU A 277 15.19 -20.35 -4.15
N SER A 278 15.19 -19.45 -3.18
CA SER A 278 16.03 -18.26 -3.18
C SER A 278 16.93 -18.25 -1.95
N ALA A 279 18.17 -17.85 -2.15
CA ALA A 279 19.15 -17.69 -1.08
C ALA A 279 19.96 -16.42 -1.31
N GLY A 280 20.26 -15.68 -0.25
CA GLY A 280 20.95 -14.41 -0.40
C GLY A 280 21.56 -13.89 0.88
N SER A 281 22.07 -12.67 0.83
CA SER A 281 22.53 -11.92 1.98
C SER A 281 21.36 -11.17 2.64
N VAL A 282 21.50 -10.80 3.92
CA VAL A 282 20.57 -9.88 4.57
C VAL A 282 20.92 -8.47 4.11
N HIS A 283 19.99 -7.79 3.46
CA HIS A 283 20.15 -6.40 3.01
C HIS A 283 19.48 -5.41 3.97
N PHE A 284 18.41 -5.84 4.64
CA PHE A 284 17.66 -5.01 5.57
C PHE A 284 17.58 -5.66 6.94
N VAL A 285 17.61 -4.83 7.96
CA VAL A 285 17.36 -5.21 9.35
C VAL A 285 16.26 -4.31 9.93
N ASP A 286 15.47 -4.84 10.84
CA ASP A 286 14.53 -4.03 11.59
C ASP A 286 15.31 -3.05 12.49
N ALA A 287 15.30 -1.78 12.09
CA ALA A 287 15.97 -0.69 12.78
C ALA A 287 15.00 0.14 13.67
N THR A 288 13.71 -0.21 13.71
CA THR A 288 12.67 0.56 14.39
C THR A 288 13.06 0.92 15.82
N ARG A 289 13.50 -0.06 16.61
CA ARG A 289 13.91 0.21 17.99
C ARG A 289 15.25 0.97 18.12
N SER A 290 16.16 0.78 17.19
CA SER A 290 17.45 1.50 17.23
C SER A 290 17.30 2.97 16.81
N VAL A 291 16.33 3.29 15.98
CA VAL A 291 16.05 4.64 15.47
C VAL A 291 15.06 5.38 16.37
N LEU A 292 13.92 4.76 16.69
CA LEU A 292 12.81 5.39 17.41
C LEU A 292 12.80 5.13 18.92
N GLY A 293 13.60 4.16 19.41
CA GLY A 293 13.48 3.62 20.77
C GLY A 293 13.71 4.61 21.91
N GLU A 294 14.45 5.67 21.67
CA GLU A 294 14.73 6.73 22.66
C GLU A 294 13.65 7.83 22.67
N THR A 295 12.68 7.78 21.75
CA THR A 295 11.61 8.78 21.73
C THR A 295 10.60 8.55 22.85
N PRO A 296 10.04 9.63 23.46
CA PRO A 296 9.17 9.50 24.65
C PRO A 296 7.94 8.64 24.47
N HIS A 297 7.45 8.51 23.23
CA HIS A 297 6.19 7.83 22.90
C HIS A 297 6.40 6.45 22.25
N PHE A 298 7.64 5.99 22.12
CA PHE A 298 7.94 4.73 21.44
C PHE A 298 7.16 3.55 22.01
N GLU A 299 7.29 3.28 23.31
CA GLU A 299 6.63 2.13 23.95
C GLU A 299 5.11 2.32 24.08
N SER A 300 4.63 3.56 24.24
CA SER A 300 3.21 3.83 24.51
C SER A 300 2.36 4.05 23.28
N GLN A 301 2.93 4.45 22.16
CA GLN A 301 2.21 4.69 20.90
C GLN A 301 2.76 3.84 19.76
N VAL A 302 4.06 3.91 19.46
CA VAL A 302 4.65 3.18 18.33
C VAL A 302 4.61 1.66 18.55
N MET A 303 4.90 1.17 19.76
CA MET A 303 4.90 -0.27 20.09
C MET A 303 3.54 -0.83 20.51
N THR A 304 2.51 -0.01 20.67
CA THR A 304 1.14 -0.47 20.98
C THR A 304 0.31 -0.60 19.72
N GLY A 305 0.00 -1.82 19.31
CA GLY A 305 -0.76 -2.10 18.09
C GLY A 305 -2.26 -1.84 18.19
N THR A 306 -2.92 -1.91 17.05
CA THR A 306 -4.36 -1.68 16.89
C THR A 306 -5.22 -2.47 17.88
N SER A 307 -4.90 -3.74 18.14
CA SER A 307 -5.64 -4.57 19.11
C SER A 307 -5.62 -4.01 20.53
N PHE A 308 -4.52 -3.35 20.93
CA PHE A 308 -4.42 -2.69 22.23
C PHE A 308 -5.40 -1.50 22.30
N TRP A 309 -5.44 -0.67 21.27
CA TRP A 309 -6.29 0.50 21.23
C TRP A 309 -7.76 0.12 21.03
N ALA A 310 -8.07 -0.81 20.12
CA ALA A 310 -9.43 -1.30 19.88
C ALA A 310 -10.11 -1.83 21.16
N SER A 311 -9.34 -2.44 22.07
CA SER A 311 -9.87 -2.91 23.37
C SER A 311 -10.14 -1.79 24.39
N ARG A 312 -9.75 -0.53 24.10
CA ARG A 312 -9.83 0.62 25.02
C ARG A 312 -10.67 1.76 24.50
N ILE A 313 -10.91 1.82 23.20
CA ILE A 313 -11.74 2.84 22.56
C ILE A 313 -13.18 2.39 22.58
N THR A 314 -14.05 3.16 23.23
CA THR A 314 -15.47 2.81 23.40
C THR A 314 -16.35 3.17 22.20
N ARG A 315 -15.82 3.91 21.23
CA ARG A 315 -16.50 4.30 19.99
C ARG A 315 -15.86 3.63 18.79
N PHE A 316 -16.41 2.54 18.35
CA PHE A 316 -15.96 1.82 17.17
C PHE A 316 -16.06 2.64 15.86
N GLY A 317 -16.90 3.67 15.81
CA GLY A 317 -17.08 4.52 14.64
C GLY A 317 -15.94 5.51 14.37
N ASP A 318 -15.08 5.72 15.36
CA ASP A 318 -13.98 6.70 15.26
C ASP A 318 -12.61 6.00 15.07
N PHE A 319 -12.60 4.68 14.90
CA PHE A 319 -11.38 3.89 14.75
C PHE A 319 -11.47 2.99 13.52
N SER A 320 -10.69 3.29 12.51
CA SER A 320 -10.57 2.41 11.35
C SER A 320 -9.67 1.22 11.66
N LEU A 321 -10.17 0.02 11.39
CA LEU A 321 -9.39 -1.22 11.51
C LEU A 321 -8.60 -1.53 10.24
N THR A 322 -8.86 -0.82 9.15
CA THR A 322 -8.29 -1.08 7.84
C THR A 322 -7.26 -0.03 7.49
N GLY A 323 -5.98 -0.26 7.77
CA GLY A 323 -4.80 0.49 7.37
C GLY A 323 -5.01 1.97 7.03
N HIS A 324 -4.63 2.87 7.92
CA HIS A 324 -4.90 4.30 7.75
C HIS A 324 -3.79 5.17 8.33
N GLN A 325 -2.64 4.58 8.59
CA GLN A 325 -1.51 5.29 9.14
C GLN A 325 -0.53 5.56 8.01
N GLY A 326 -0.73 6.70 7.33
CA GLY A 326 0.15 7.18 6.29
C GLY A 326 1.50 7.61 6.85
N LEU A 327 2.50 7.57 6.00
CA LEU A 327 3.84 8.07 6.27
C LEU A 327 4.22 9.06 5.19
N ALA A 328 4.91 10.14 5.56
CA ALA A 328 5.60 11.02 4.63
C ALA A 328 7.05 11.18 5.06
N VAL A 329 7.94 11.27 4.09
CA VAL A 329 9.37 11.44 4.30
C VAL A 329 9.83 12.66 3.53
N GLY A 330 10.60 13.52 4.19
CA GLY A 330 11.13 14.73 3.60
C GLY A 330 12.06 15.45 4.57
N ASP A 331 12.86 16.36 4.05
CA ASP A 331 13.76 17.21 4.84
C ASP A 331 13.02 18.48 5.27
N VAL A 332 12.33 18.42 6.42
CA VAL A 332 11.47 19.53 6.86
C VAL A 332 12.23 20.73 7.45
N ASN A 333 13.52 20.57 7.73
CA ASN A 333 14.33 21.60 8.39
C ASN A 333 15.51 22.09 7.55
N GLY A 334 15.67 21.59 6.31
CA GLY A 334 16.70 21.98 5.37
C GLY A 334 18.12 21.52 5.74
N ASP A 335 18.26 20.48 6.57
CA ASP A 335 19.57 19.99 7.04
C ASP A 335 20.20 18.92 6.14
N GLY A 336 19.49 18.48 5.11
CA GLY A 336 19.91 17.47 4.13
C GLY A 336 19.72 16.03 4.59
N MET A 337 18.96 15.80 5.66
CA MET A 337 18.56 14.48 6.14
C MET A 337 17.04 14.34 6.07
N GLU A 338 16.60 13.14 5.69
CA GLU A 338 15.18 12.85 5.59
C GLU A 338 14.54 12.68 6.98
N ASP A 339 13.47 13.40 7.23
CA ASP A 339 12.63 13.33 8.42
C ASP A 339 11.39 12.47 8.16
N LEU A 340 10.72 12.05 9.21
CA LEU A 340 9.58 11.14 9.11
C LEU A 340 8.33 11.72 9.77
N PHE A 341 7.30 11.98 8.98
CA PHE A 341 5.95 12.25 9.49
C PHE A 341 5.12 10.97 9.52
N VAL A 342 4.46 10.71 10.64
CA VAL A 342 3.60 9.53 10.87
C VAL A 342 2.20 9.99 11.21
N CYS A 343 1.25 9.66 10.35
CA CYS A 343 -0.17 9.80 10.64
C CYS A 343 -0.59 8.87 11.77
N ASP A 344 -1.48 9.31 12.64
CA ASP A 344 -2.14 8.42 13.59
C ASP A 344 -3.66 8.51 13.45
N GLY A 345 -4.31 7.39 13.64
CA GLY A 345 -5.75 7.26 13.47
C GLY A 345 -6.51 7.48 14.77
N GLY A 346 -7.32 8.52 14.77
CA GLY A 346 -8.39 8.72 15.73
C GLY A 346 -7.98 8.90 17.20
N SER A 347 -7.72 10.13 17.60
CA SER A 347 -7.47 10.57 18.99
C SER A 347 -6.06 10.29 19.55
N LEU A 348 -5.14 9.80 18.75
CA LEU A 348 -3.71 9.81 19.04
C LEU A 348 -3.03 10.89 18.21
N PRO A 349 -2.00 11.56 18.74
CA PRO A 349 -1.32 12.63 18.01
C PRO A 349 -0.48 12.09 16.86
N ASN A 350 -0.51 12.77 15.72
CA ASN A 350 0.45 12.58 14.65
C ASN A 350 1.87 12.81 15.18
N ARG A 351 2.86 12.22 14.52
CA ARG A 351 4.27 12.31 14.93
C ARG A 351 5.16 12.83 13.81
N LEU A 352 6.02 13.77 14.16
CA LEU A 352 7.13 14.20 13.33
C LEU A 352 8.44 13.86 14.04
N TYR A 353 9.24 13.04 13.38
CA TYR A 353 10.55 12.60 13.85
C TYR A 353 11.64 13.23 12.99
N VAL A 354 12.41 14.13 13.56
CA VAL A 354 13.55 14.76 12.89
C VAL A 354 14.79 13.92 13.11
N GLN A 355 15.47 13.58 12.00
CA GLN A 355 16.67 12.76 12.00
C GLN A 355 17.89 13.55 12.44
N GLY A 356 18.71 12.96 13.30
CA GLY A 356 20.01 13.48 13.70
C GLY A 356 21.15 12.83 12.92
N VAL A 357 22.29 13.50 12.90
CA VAL A 357 23.53 13.03 12.22
C VAL A 357 24.04 11.68 12.71
N ASP A 358 23.62 11.23 13.87
CA ASP A 358 23.95 9.93 14.46
C ASP A 358 22.99 8.80 14.04
N GLY A 359 21.98 9.11 13.21
CA GLY A 359 20.98 8.17 12.73
C GLY A 359 19.87 7.86 13.74
N THR A 360 19.80 8.57 14.86
CA THR A 360 18.64 8.58 15.76
C THR A 360 17.68 9.69 15.38
N VAL A 361 16.48 9.68 15.95
CA VAL A 361 15.47 10.70 15.68
C VAL A 361 14.99 11.36 16.97
N ARG A 362 14.53 12.61 16.84
CA ARG A 362 13.88 13.37 17.90
C ARG A 362 12.42 13.63 17.54
N ASP A 363 11.51 13.33 18.44
CA ASP A 363 10.09 13.70 18.30
C ASP A 363 9.94 15.22 18.51
N VAL A 364 9.53 15.92 17.46
CA VAL A 364 9.32 17.38 17.48
C VAL A 364 7.86 17.75 17.25
N SER A 365 6.95 16.79 17.22
CA SER A 365 5.55 16.96 16.80
C SER A 365 4.83 18.13 17.44
N ALA A 366 4.98 18.28 18.78
CA ALA A 366 4.37 19.36 19.55
C ALA A 366 5.05 20.72 19.32
N GLU A 367 6.38 20.73 19.14
CA GLU A 367 7.15 21.94 18.82
C GLU A 367 6.84 22.43 17.42
N ALA A 368 6.67 21.50 16.49
CA ALA A 368 6.30 21.75 15.10
C ALA A 368 4.83 22.17 14.91
N GLY A 369 3.97 21.94 15.90
CA GLY A 369 2.55 22.35 15.86
C GLY A 369 1.64 21.41 15.07
N ILE A 370 2.07 20.16 14.83
CA ILE A 370 1.37 19.19 13.99
C ILE A 370 1.03 17.88 14.72
N ASP A 371 1.05 17.88 16.05
CA ASP A 371 0.60 16.77 16.89
C ASP A 371 -0.94 16.68 16.95
N TRP A 372 -1.58 16.78 15.78
CA TRP A 372 -3.05 16.78 15.64
C TRP A 372 -3.62 15.44 16.05
N LEU A 373 -4.89 15.47 16.52
CA LEU A 373 -5.63 14.33 17.06
C LEU A 373 -6.71 13.79 16.12
N GLU A 374 -6.83 14.38 14.94
CA GLU A 374 -7.74 13.95 13.90
C GLU A 374 -7.30 12.60 13.34
N ASP A 375 -8.27 11.82 12.86
CA ASP A 375 -8.02 10.56 12.15
C ASP A 375 -7.31 10.86 10.83
N SER A 376 -5.98 10.81 10.87
CA SER A 376 -5.08 11.12 9.75
C SER A 376 -4.70 9.86 9.01
N ARG A 377 -4.78 9.86 7.67
CA ARG A 377 -4.69 8.65 6.86
C ARG A 377 -3.58 8.66 5.84
N SER A 378 -3.28 9.80 5.29
CA SER A 378 -2.21 10.00 4.32
C SER A 378 -1.61 11.36 4.52
N ALA A 379 -0.33 11.50 4.19
CA ALA A 379 0.36 12.78 4.25
C ALA A 379 1.35 12.91 3.09
N LEU A 380 1.60 14.15 2.69
CA LEU A 380 2.67 14.53 1.77
C LEU A 380 3.50 15.63 2.42
N LEU A 381 4.82 15.58 2.20
CA LEU A 381 5.76 16.65 2.47
C LEU A 381 6.26 17.16 1.11
N ILE A 382 5.74 18.30 0.66
CA ILE A 382 5.94 18.88 -0.67
C ILE A 382 5.90 20.40 -0.60
N ASP A 383 6.61 21.08 -1.49
CA ASP A 383 6.62 22.52 -1.62
C ASP A 383 5.33 22.98 -2.32
N LEU A 384 4.40 23.62 -1.59
CA LEU A 384 3.08 24.02 -2.11
C LEU A 384 3.02 25.46 -2.55
N ASP A 385 3.92 26.31 -2.08
CA ASP A 385 3.93 27.74 -2.41
C ASP A 385 5.21 28.20 -3.12
N ASN A 386 6.03 27.24 -3.53
CA ASN A 386 7.26 27.45 -4.31
C ASN A 386 8.31 28.32 -3.58
N ASP A 387 8.35 28.25 -2.24
CA ASP A 387 9.34 28.99 -1.45
C ASP A 387 10.64 28.19 -1.18
N GLY A 388 10.64 26.90 -1.53
CA GLY A 388 11.78 25.99 -1.53
C GLY A 388 11.89 25.13 -0.27
N ASP A 389 10.93 25.19 0.63
CA ASP A 389 10.81 24.24 1.75
C ASP A 389 9.61 23.28 1.55
N GLN A 390 9.51 22.26 2.40
CA GLN A 390 8.45 21.25 2.27
C GLN A 390 7.33 21.50 3.25
N ASP A 391 6.15 21.80 2.71
CA ASP A 391 4.90 21.94 3.43
C ASP A 391 4.27 20.59 3.74
N LEU A 392 3.26 20.58 4.61
CA LEU A 392 2.55 19.38 5.01
C LEU A 392 1.11 19.38 4.53
N VAL A 393 0.75 18.35 3.75
CA VAL A 393 -0.64 18.02 3.42
C VAL A 393 -1.07 16.79 4.18
N VAL A 394 -2.21 16.82 4.86
CA VAL A 394 -2.74 15.67 5.60
C VAL A 394 -4.17 15.38 5.23
N ALA A 395 -4.43 14.17 4.75
CA ALA A 395 -5.79 13.66 4.57
C ALA A 395 -6.36 13.17 5.91
N THR A 396 -7.44 13.80 6.35
CA THR A 396 -8.19 13.37 7.53
C THR A 396 -9.63 13.05 7.17
N ILE A 397 -10.39 12.40 8.04
CA ILE A 397 -11.82 12.18 7.78
C ILE A 397 -12.52 13.53 7.55
N GLY A 398 -12.96 13.75 6.31
CA GLY A 398 -13.75 14.90 5.88
C GLY A 398 -13.00 16.20 5.65
N VAL A 399 -11.66 16.21 5.77
CA VAL A 399 -10.83 17.39 5.45
C VAL A 399 -9.45 16.96 4.94
N ILE A 400 -8.99 17.63 3.91
CA ILE A 400 -7.58 17.62 3.50
C ILE A 400 -6.99 18.94 4.02
N ALA A 401 -6.06 18.86 4.96
CA ALA A 401 -5.47 20.00 5.65
C ALA A 401 -4.15 20.39 5.01
N PHE A 402 -3.87 21.70 4.95
CA PHE A 402 -2.65 22.28 4.42
C PHE A 402 -1.95 23.08 5.51
N ALA A 403 -0.68 22.81 5.75
CA ALA A 403 0.12 23.53 6.74
C ALA A 403 1.44 23.95 6.13
N GLU A 404 1.69 25.26 6.15
CA GLU A 404 2.93 25.90 5.70
C GLU A 404 4.05 25.63 6.68
N ASN A 405 5.20 25.26 6.18
CA ASN A 405 6.47 25.18 6.91
C ASN A 405 7.13 26.56 6.97
N ASP A 406 8.00 26.79 7.92
CA ASP A 406 8.81 28.01 8.02
C ASP A 406 10.29 27.77 7.62
N GLY A 407 10.57 26.66 6.94
CA GLY A 407 11.89 26.22 6.50
C GLY A 407 12.79 25.67 7.59
N ILE A 408 12.29 25.58 8.83
CA ILE A 408 13.01 25.00 9.97
C ILE A 408 12.19 23.96 10.74
N GLY A 409 11.13 23.42 10.10
CA GLY A 409 10.31 22.35 10.63
C GLY A 409 9.20 22.77 11.58
N LYS A 410 8.75 24.03 11.52
CA LYS A 410 7.60 24.50 12.28
C LYS A 410 6.45 24.83 11.32
N PHE A 411 5.32 24.18 11.54
CA PHE A 411 4.18 24.27 10.65
C PHE A 411 3.07 25.18 11.17
N THR A 412 2.44 25.90 10.27
CA THR A 412 1.27 26.74 10.51
C THR A 412 0.12 26.27 9.66
N LEU A 413 -0.98 25.81 10.28
CA LEU A 413 -2.19 25.42 9.53
C LEU A 413 -2.76 26.61 8.76
N ARG A 414 -2.74 26.55 7.43
CA ARG A 414 -3.20 27.61 6.53
C ARG A 414 -4.68 27.44 6.16
N GLY A 415 -5.15 26.19 6.14
CA GLY A 415 -6.53 25.89 5.80
C GLY A 415 -6.74 24.43 5.46
N GLY A 416 -7.73 24.15 4.62
CA GLY A 416 -7.99 22.82 4.10
C GLY A 416 -9.23 22.78 3.21
N HIS A 417 -9.34 21.69 2.47
CA HIS A 417 -10.50 21.42 1.62
C HIS A 417 -11.46 20.46 2.30
N GLN A 418 -12.74 20.85 2.40
CA GLN A 418 -13.83 20.01 2.90
C GLN A 418 -14.53 19.36 1.69
N GLY A 419 -14.70 18.05 1.72
CA GLY A 419 -15.38 17.34 0.61
C GLY A 419 -15.01 15.87 0.52
N ALA A 420 -13.77 15.53 0.84
CA ALA A 420 -13.32 14.16 0.96
C ALA A 420 -13.81 13.55 2.27
N ARG A 421 -14.84 12.70 2.24
CA ARG A 421 -15.37 12.11 3.48
C ARG A 421 -14.44 11.05 4.09
N TYR A 422 -13.90 10.15 3.26
CA TYR A 422 -12.99 9.09 3.65
C TYR A 422 -11.80 9.03 2.69
N PRO A 423 -10.91 10.05 2.68
CA PRO A 423 -9.73 10.02 1.85
C PRO A 423 -8.77 8.96 2.40
N PHE A 424 -8.20 8.12 1.52
CA PHE A 424 -7.26 7.08 1.90
C PHE A 424 -5.84 7.39 1.50
N SER A 425 -5.64 7.99 0.33
CA SER A 425 -4.31 8.40 -0.10
C SER A 425 -4.35 9.74 -0.83
N LEU A 426 -3.20 10.37 -0.84
CA LEU A 426 -2.90 11.60 -1.55
C LEU A 426 -1.77 11.35 -2.53
N SER A 427 -1.82 12.01 -3.68
CA SER A 427 -0.70 12.14 -4.60
C SER A 427 -0.68 13.55 -5.17
N ALA A 428 0.48 14.00 -5.65
CA ALA A 428 0.65 15.36 -6.16
C ALA A 428 1.36 15.35 -7.51
N ALA A 429 0.95 16.25 -8.39
CA ALA A 429 1.61 16.57 -9.64
C ALA A 429 1.19 17.97 -10.11
N ASP A 430 1.99 18.62 -10.91
CA ASP A 430 1.64 19.81 -11.68
C ASP A 430 0.90 19.33 -12.96
N PHE A 431 -0.45 19.13 -12.85
CA PHE A 431 -1.21 18.47 -13.92
C PHE A 431 -1.49 19.36 -15.12
N ASP A 432 -1.43 20.68 -14.95
CA ASP A 432 -1.72 21.66 -16.01
C ASP A 432 -0.49 22.49 -16.39
N SER A 433 0.68 22.12 -15.89
CA SER A 433 2.00 22.70 -16.22
C SER A 433 2.08 24.20 -15.92
N ASP A 434 1.42 24.65 -14.83
CA ASP A 434 1.47 26.05 -14.40
C ASP A 434 2.61 26.31 -13.39
N GLY A 435 3.27 25.28 -12.89
CA GLY A 435 4.41 25.31 -11.98
C GLY A 435 4.05 25.11 -10.51
N ASP A 436 2.77 24.98 -10.19
CA ASP A 436 2.26 24.73 -8.84
C ASP A 436 1.89 23.24 -8.66
N LEU A 437 2.14 22.65 -7.50
CA LEU A 437 1.75 21.27 -7.24
C LEU A 437 0.27 21.18 -6.86
N ASP A 438 -0.46 20.33 -7.59
CA ASP A 438 -1.85 19.99 -7.37
C ASP A 438 -2.01 18.69 -6.60
N ILE A 439 -3.15 18.52 -5.90
CA ILE A 439 -3.38 17.38 -5.01
C ILE A 439 -4.51 16.51 -5.55
N TYR A 440 -4.21 15.24 -5.81
CA TYR A 440 -5.23 14.23 -6.04
C TYR A 440 -5.48 13.42 -4.77
N ALA A 441 -6.75 13.27 -4.40
CA ALA A 441 -7.18 12.51 -3.23
C ALA A 441 -8.07 11.34 -3.63
N CYS A 442 -7.63 10.12 -3.33
CA CYS A 442 -8.45 8.93 -3.42
C CYS A 442 -9.44 8.87 -2.26
N VAL A 443 -10.73 8.72 -2.56
CA VAL A 443 -11.80 8.66 -1.56
C VAL A 443 -12.45 7.28 -1.60
N TYR A 444 -12.18 6.46 -0.60
CA TYR A 444 -12.55 5.05 -0.58
C TYR A 444 -14.05 4.81 -0.49
N SER A 445 -14.75 5.50 0.40
CA SER A 445 -16.17 5.26 0.66
C SER A 445 -16.98 6.55 0.66
N ALA A 446 -18.18 6.48 0.09
CA ALA A 446 -19.19 7.54 0.17
C ALA A 446 -19.93 7.58 1.52
N GLY A 447 -19.61 6.69 2.45
CA GLY A 447 -20.33 6.45 3.69
C GLY A 447 -20.79 7.69 4.44
N ASP A 448 -21.99 7.64 4.99
CA ASP A 448 -22.56 8.74 5.77
C ASP A 448 -22.03 8.69 7.21
N THR A 449 -21.26 9.70 7.61
CA THR A 449 -20.80 9.89 8.99
C THR A 449 -21.95 10.11 9.99
N ALA A 450 -23.16 10.40 9.51
CA ALA A 450 -24.32 10.61 10.36
C ALA A 450 -24.92 9.33 10.93
N SER A 451 -24.65 8.17 10.34
CA SER A 451 -25.05 6.87 10.88
C SER A 451 -24.00 6.31 11.83
N ALA A 452 -23.67 7.03 12.90
CA ALA A 452 -22.94 6.51 14.07
C ALA A 452 -23.69 5.35 14.78
N ARG A 453 -24.55 4.64 14.08
CA ARG A 453 -25.29 3.46 14.52
C ARG A 453 -24.95 2.27 13.65
N GLY A 454 -23.75 1.77 13.84
CA GLY A 454 -23.35 0.44 13.38
C GLY A 454 -23.18 0.31 11.86
N PHE A 455 -22.10 -0.24 11.43
CA PHE A 455 -21.78 -1.06 10.28
C PHE A 455 -22.63 -0.98 8.98
N GLU A 456 -23.37 0.10 8.72
CA GLU A 456 -23.91 0.41 7.41
C GLU A 456 -22.94 1.31 6.64
N ALA A 457 -21.68 0.94 6.59
CA ALA A 457 -20.86 1.28 5.46
C ALA A 457 -21.56 0.66 4.24
N THR A 458 -21.83 1.46 3.22
CA THR A 458 -22.32 0.93 1.96
C THR A 458 -21.37 -0.18 1.52
N SER A 459 -21.83 -1.41 1.46
CA SER A 459 -21.01 -2.51 0.97
C SER A 459 -20.73 -2.31 -0.51
N PRO A 460 -19.53 -2.69 -1.00
CA PRO A 460 -19.21 -2.64 -2.42
C PRO A 460 -20.30 -3.34 -3.24
N THR A 461 -20.84 -2.68 -4.25
CA THR A 461 -21.95 -3.22 -5.04
C THR A 461 -21.84 -2.80 -6.51
N PRO A 462 -21.78 -3.76 -7.46
CA PRO A 462 -21.57 -5.19 -7.25
C PRO A 462 -20.18 -5.46 -6.65
N PHE A 463 -20.00 -6.59 -5.94
CA PHE A 463 -18.77 -6.85 -5.19
C PHE A 463 -17.49 -6.90 -6.05
N ASN A 464 -17.61 -7.40 -7.26
CA ASN A 464 -16.49 -7.59 -8.19
C ASN A 464 -16.26 -6.42 -9.18
N ASP A 465 -17.12 -5.40 -9.15
CA ASP A 465 -16.98 -4.19 -9.98
C ASP A 465 -17.81 -3.05 -9.37
N ALA A 466 -17.43 -2.65 -8.16
CA ALA A 466 -18.22 -1.72 -7.35
C ALA A 466 -18.10 -0.27 -7.86
N GLU A 467 -19.27 0.40 -8.00
CA GLU A 467 -19.39 1.79 -8.45
C GLU A 467 -20.02 2.71 -7.39
N ASN A 468 -20.13 2.22 -6.15
CA ASN A 468 -20.75 2.94 -5.04
C ASN A 468 -19.76 3.38 -3.96
N GLY A 469 -18.52 3.61 -4.34
CA GLY A 469 -17.46 4.16 -3.50
C GLY A 469 -17.54 5.67 -3.31
N GLY A 470 -16.45 6.27 -2.85
CA GLY A 470 -16.31 7.71 -2.71
C GLY A 470 -15.95 8.40 -4.03
N ARG A 471 -16.28 9.68 -4.16
CA ARG A 471 -15.83 10.51 -5.28
C ARG A 471 -14.41 11.02 -4.98
N ASN A 472 -13.45 10.70 -5.84
CA ASN A 472 -12.10 11.26 -5.75
C ASN A 472 -12.09 12.75 -6.11
N LEU A 473 -11.05 13.45 -5.69
CA LEU A 473 -10.92 14.89 -5.88
C LEU A 473 -9.56 15.23 -6.50
N LEU A 474 -9.57 16.08 -7.51
CA LEU A 474 -8.40 16.84 -7.94
C LEU A 474 -8.55 18.27 -7.44
N LEU A 475 -7.65 18.68 -6.58
CA LEU A 475 -7.58 20.00 -5.97
C LEU A 475 -6.48 20.78 -6.66
N MET A 476 -6.88 21.70 -7.55
CA MET A 476 -5.96 22.61 -8.23
C MET A 476 -5.46 23.66 -7.25
N ASN A 477 -4.17 23.86 -7.19
CA ASN A 477 -3.51 24.90 -6.41
C ASN A 477 -3.74 26.28 -7.08
N LEU A 478 -4.14 27.26 -6.32
CA LEU A 478 -4.38 28.63 -6.77
C LEU A 478 -3.37 29.62 -6.16
N GLY A 479 -2.32 29.09 -5.53
CA GLY A 479 -1.38 29.86 -4.72
C GLY A 479 -1.90 30.20 -3.32
N GLU A 480 -1.01 30.64 -2.43
CA GLU A 480 -1.31 31.07 -1.05
C GLU A 480 -2.16 30.04 -0.26
N PHE A 481 -1.93 28.72 -0.48
CA PHE A 481 -2.68 27.60 0.12
C PHE A 481 -4.18 27.61 -0.17
N GLN A 482 -4.58 28.19 -1.29
CA GLN A 482 -5.95 28.18 -1.80
C GLN A 482 -6.10 27.04 -2.83
N PHE A 483 -7.07 26.18 -2.66
CA PHE A 483 -7.32 25.03 -3.53
C PHE A 483 -8.75 24.99 -4.04
N ALA A 484 -8.93 24.60 -5.30
CA ALA A 484 -10.23 24.43 -5.94
C ALA A 484 -10.45 22.99 -6.42
N ASP A 485 -11.61 22.38 -6.11
CA ASP A 485 -12.01 21.11 -6.74
C ASP A 485 -12.32 21.34 -8.22
N VAL A 486 -11.45 20.85 -9.10
CA VAL A 486 -11.58 20.91 -10.55
C VAL A 486 -11.90 19.58 -11.21
N THR A 487 -12.07 18.50 -10.42
CA THR A 487 -12.24 17.13 -10.87
C THR A 487 -13.19 16.99 -12.07
N LYS A 488 -14.36 17.57 -11.96
CA LYS A 488 -15.37 17.53 -13.04
C LYS A 488 -15.00 18.38 -14.24
N GLN A 489 -14.37 19.54 -14.01
CA GLN A 489 -14.01 20.49 -15.07
C GLN A 489 -12.96 19.92 -15.99
N VAL A 490 -12.06 19.12 -15.46
CA VAL A 490 -10.93 18.53 -16.21
C VAL A 490 -11.22 17.14 -16.79
N GLY A 491 -12.39 16.53 -16.48
CA GLY A 491 -12.79 15.23 -17.03
C GLY A 491 -12.53 14.02 -16.13
N LEU A 492 -12.09 14.21 -14.89
CA LEU A 492 -11.85 13.14 -13.91
C LEU A 492 -13.12 12.69 -13.16
N ASP A 493 -14.32 13.04 -13.64
CA ASP A 493 -15.59 12.66 -13.02
C ASP A 493 -16.20 11.39 -13.64
N GLU A 494 -15.59 10.86 -14.70
CA GLU A 494 -15.93 9.59 -15.32
C GLU A 494 -15.35 8.42 -14.50
N ASP A 495 -16.14 7.40 -14.21
CA ASP A 495 -15.80 6.24 -13.37
C ASP A 495 -15.24 6.60 -11.96
N ASN A 496 -15.56 7.78 -11.47
CA ASN A 496 -14.99 8.39 -10.27
C ASN A 496 -15.75 8.05 -8.96
N SER A 497 -16.58 7.02 -8.94
CA SER A 497 -17.32 6.57 -7.75
C SER A 497 -16.94 5.15 -7.35
N ARG A 498 -15.69 4.77 -7.60
CA ARG A 498 -15.15 3.46 -7.25
C ARG A 498 -14.52 3.50 -5.85
N TRP A 499 -14.18 2.35 -5.31
CA TRP A 499 -13.53 2.22 -4.01
C TRP A 499 -12.03 2.48 -4.14
N SER A 500 -11.67 3.75 -4.41
CA SER A 500 -10.30 4.14 -4.74
C SER A 500 -9.39 4.12 -3.52
N PHE A 501 -8.25 3.46 -3.64
CA PHE A 501 -7.32 3.27 -2.55
C PHE A 501 -5.99 4.02 -2.76
N SER A 502 -5.47 4.04 -3.97
CA SER A 502 -4.19 4.66 -4.31
C SER A 502 -4.20 5.22 -5.72
N ALA A 503 -3.41 6.26 -5.94
CA ALA A 503 -3.18 6.83 -7.27
C ALA A 503 -1.71 7.20 -7.45
N ALA A 504 -1.23 7.12 -8.68
CA ALA A 504 0.12 7.55 -9.05
C ALA A 504 0.13 8.22 -10.42
N TRP A 505 1.01 9.20 -10.54
CA TRP A 505 1.21 9.99 -11.73
C TRP A 505 2.41 9.48 -12.51
N GLU A 506 2.33 9.52 -13.85
CA GLU A 506 3.43 9.20 -14.77
C GLU A 506 3.11 9.78 -16.15
N ASP A 507 4.07 10.37 -16.82
CA ASP A 507 3.99 10.77 -18.24
C ASP A 507 4.30 9.54 -19.11
N PHE A 508 3.27 8.62 -19.24
CA PHE A 508 3.49 7.29 -19.84
C PHE A 508 3.70 7.35 -21.35
N ASP A 509 3.11 8.33 -22.04
CA ASP A 509 3.21 8.49 -23.48
C ASP A 509 4.24 9.55 -23.90
N ARG A 510 4.85 10.23 -22.92
CA ARG A 510 5.97 11.18 -23.06
C ARG A 510 5.62 12.42 -23.86
N ASP A 511 4.43 12.90 -23.68
CA ASP A 511 3.98 14.16 -24.28
C ASP A 511 4.28 15.38 -23.38
N GLY A 512 4.67 15.16 -22.14
CA GLY A 512 5.07 16.15 -21.15
C GLY A 512 4.00 16.47 -20.13
N ASP A 513 2.81 15.86 -20.24
CA ASP A 513 1.69 16.03 -19.33
C ASP A 513 1.59 14.80 -18.39
N PRO A 514 1.52 14.93 -17.07
CA PRO A 514 1.43 13.78 -16.18
C PRO A 514 0.05 13.12 -16.27
N ASP A 515 0.03 11.81 -16.53
CA ASP A 515 -1.15 10.96 -16.57
C ASP A 515 -1.44 10.34 -15.21
N LEU A 516 -2.67 9.88 -14.97
CA LEU A 516 -3.12 9.43 -13.67
C LEU A 516 -3.64 7.99 -13.71
N TYR A 517 -2.99 7.10 -12.97
CA TYR A 517 -3.54 5.77 -12.71
C TYR A 517 -4.12 5.67 -11.30
N VAL A 518 -5.35 5.14 -11.18
CA VAL A 518 -6.09 5.01 -9.92
C VAL A 518 -6.41 3.54 -9.66
N ALA A 519 -5.89 3.00 -8.56
CA ALA A 519 -6.18 1.65 -8.11
C ALA A 519 -7.43 1.62 -7.22
N ASN A 520 -8.33 0.71 -7.55
CA ASN A 520 -9.61 0.53 -6.90
C ASN A 520 -9.69 -0.84 -6.23
N ASP A 521 -10.12 -0.87 -4.98
CA ASP A 521 -10.55 -2.10 -4.32
C ASP A 521 -11.95 -2.49 -4.86
N PHE A 522 -12.24 -3.76 -5.00
CA PHE A 522 -13.53 -4.26 -5.51
C PHE A 522 -13.89 -3.86 -6.94
N GLY A 523 -12.92 -3.81 -7.87
CA GLY A 523 -13.26 -3.59 -9.27
C GLY A 523 -12.15 -3.07 -10.14
N ARG A 524 -12.57 -2.49 -11.26
CA ARG A 524 -11.66 -1.97 -12.28
C ARG A 524 -10.89 -0.77 -11.78
N ASN A 525 -9.61 -0.76 -12.10
CA ASN A 525 -8.77 0.43 -11.98
C ASN A 525 -9.04 1.37 -13.15
N CYS A 526 -8.74 2.65 -12.95
CA CYS A 526 -8.91 3.67 -13.97
C CYS A 526 -7.55 4.23 -14.38
N PHE A 527 -7.37 4.47 -15.68
CA PHE A 527 -6.21 5.16 -16.22
C PHE A 527 -6.65 6.35 -17.06
N TYR A 528 -6.35 7.53 -16.58
CA TYR A 528 -6.72 8.78 -17.21
C TYR A 528 -5.51 9.39 -17.90
N ARG A 529 -5.56 9.47 -19.24
CA ARG A 529 -4.56 10.21 -20.01
C ARG A 529 -4.86 11.70 -19.92
N ASN A 530 -3.83 12.49 -19.69
CA ASN A 530 -3.88 13.93 -19.65
C ASN A 530 -3.54 14.51 -21.05
N ASP A 531 -4.42 15.32 -21.62
CA ASP A 531 -4.21 16.03 -22.88
C ASP A 531 -4.24 17.54 -22.57
N GLY A 532 -3.15 18.11 -22.03
CA GLY A 532 -3.03 19.54 -21.72
C GLY A 532 -4.01 20.00 -20.62
N GLY A 533 -4.07 19.31 -19.49
CA GLY A 533 -4.96 19.59 -18.37
C GLY A 533 -6.38 19.06 -18.56
N ARG A 534 -6.59 18.12 -19.50
CA ARG A 534 -7.86 17.44 -19.77
C ARG A 534 -7.68 15.93 -19.78
N PHE A 535 -8.42 15.24 -18.94
CA PHE A 535 -8.31 13.82 -18.75
C PHE A 535 -9.35 13.02 -19.54
N ILE A 536 -8.90 11.89 -20.09
CA ILE A 536 -9.71 10.91 -20.82
C ILE A 536 -9.41 9.54 -20.24
N GLU A 537 -10.44 8.81 -19.83
CA GLU A 537 -10.31 7.44 -19.33
C GLU A 537 -9.97 6.49 -20.48
N ILE A 538 -8.87 5.72 -20.37
CA ILE A 538 -8.32 4.85 -21.40
C ILE A 538 -7.89 3.46 -20.91
N SER A 539 -8.22 3.07 -19.68
CA SER A 539 -7.73 1.84 -19.07
C SER A 539 -8.11 0.57 -19.87
N ALA A 540 -9.33 0.54 -20.42
CA ALA A 540 -9.79 -0.56 -21.27
C ALA A 540 -9.02 -0.64 -22.60
N GLU A 541 -8.71 0.50 -23.21
CA GLU A 541 -7.92 0.58 -24.45
C GLU A 541 -6.51 0.04 -24.25
N LEU A 542 -5.90 0.35 -23.09
CA LEU A 542 -4.55 -0.08 -22.74
C LEU A 542 -4.50 -1.48 -22.12
N GLY A 543 -5.65 -2.08 -21.78
CA GLY A 543 -5.73 -3.39 -21.14
C GLY A 543 -5.20 -3.43 -19.71
N VAL A 544 -5.32 -2.31 -18.96
CA VAL A 544 -4.82 -2.14 -17.60
C VAL A 544 -5.92 -1.90 -16.56
N GLU A 545 -7.17 -2.21 -16.89
CA GLU A 545 -8.32 -2.08 -15.97
C GLU A 545 -8.14 -2.88 -14.67
N ASP A 546 -7.40 -3.97 -14.71
CA ASP A 546 -7.06 -4.84 -13.57
C ASP A 546 -8.21 -5.05 -12.57
N MET A 547 -9.24 -5.79 -12.95
CA MET A 547 -10.37 -6.12 -12.06
C MET A 547 -9.92 -6.94 -10.86
N ALA A 548 -9.23 -6.31 -9.91
CA ALA A 548 -8.67 -6.94 -8.72
C ALA A 548 -9.00 -6.11 -7.47
N SER A 549 -8.28 -6.30 -6.38
CA SER A 549 -8.42 -5.48 -5.17
C SER A 549 -7.20 -4.59 -5.07
N GLY A 550 -7.19 -3.49 -5.83
CA GLY A 550 -6.08 -2.56 -5.94
C GLY A 550 -5.88 -1.74 -4.67
N MET A 551 -4.68 -1.84 -4.06
CA MET A 551 -4.31 -1.18 -2.82
C MET A 551 -3.17 -0.18 -2.98
N SER A 552 -2.32 -0.37 -3.99
CA SER A 552 -1.18 0.51 -4.26
C SER A 552 -0.83 0.52 -5.73
N VAL A 553 -0.22 1.62 -6.17
CA VAL A 553 0.27 1.82 -7.53
C VAL A 553 1.71 2.27 -7.46
N ALA A 554 2.53 1.74 -8.36
CA ALA A 554 3.90 2.20 -8.54
C ALA A 554 4.29 2.13 -10.02
N TRP A 555 5.01 3.13 -10.47
CA TRP A 555 5.64 3.19 -11.79
C TRP A 555 7.15 2.96 -11.68
N GLY A 556 7.74 2.25 -12.65
CA GLY A 556 9.18 2.00 -12.72
C GLY A 556 9.56 1.32 -14.01
N ASP A 557 10.84 1.33 -14.36
CA ASP A 557 11.40 0.67 -15.55
C ASP A 557 12.14 -0.62 -15.13
N PHE A 558 11.36 -1.65 -14.72
CA PHE A 558 11.95 -2.88 -14.17
C PHE A 558 12.80 -3.65 -15.19
N ASN A 559 12.52 -3.46 -16.48
CA ASN A 559 13.20 -4.18 -17.56
C ASN A 559 14.30 -3.34 -18.24
N ARG A 560 14.43 -2.05 -17.89
CA ARG A 560 15.38 -1.06 -18.41
C ARG A 560 15.29 -0.88 -19.92
N ASP A 561 14.08 -0.89 -20.44
CA ASP A 561 13.82 -0.58 -21.85
C ASP A 561 13.52 0.92 -22.08
N GLY A 562 13.47 1.67 -21.01
CA GLY A 562 13.26 3.10 -20.98
C GLY A 562 11.79 3.49 -21.03
N ALA A 563 10.83 2.58 -20.92
CA ALA A 563 9.41 2.88 -20.76
C ALA A 563 8.98 2.60 -19.32
N ALA A 564 8.06 3.40 -18.79
CA ALA A 564 7.54 3.18 -17.45
C ALA A 564 6.60 1.97 -17.45
N ASP A 565 6.88 1.02 -16.59
CA ASP A 565 6.08 -0.17 -16.32
C ASP A 565 5.19 0.08 -15.11
N LEU A 566 4.00 -0.53 -15.10
CA LEU A 566 3.00 -0.31 -14.05
C LEU A 566 2.92 -1.52 -13.11
N TYR A 567 3.06 -1.29 -11.81
CA TYR A 567 2.81 -2.30 -10.78
C TYR A 567 1.64 -1.91 -9.90
N VAL A 568 0.69 -2.86 -9.73
CA VAL A 568 -0.47 -2.70 -8.86
C VAL A 568 -0.40 -3.74 -7.75
N GLY A 569 -0.31 -3.28 -6.51
CA GLY A 569 -0.41 -4.13 -5.34
C GLY A 569 -1.86 -4.49 -5.07
N ASN A 570 -2.17 -5.78 -5.11
CA ASN A 570 -3.51 -6.33 -4.91
C ASN A 570 -3.56 -7.32 -3.75
N MET A 571 -4.75 -7.65 -3.29
CA MET A 571 -4.93 -8.73 -2.33
C MET A 571 -4.83 -10.10 -2.99
N PHE A 572 -4.02 -10.98 -2.42
CA PHE A 572 -4.07 -12.41 -2.71
C PHE A 572 -5.02 -13.10 -1.74
N SER A 573 -5.97 -13.87 -2.25
CA SER A 573 -6.90 -14.64 -1.41
C SER A 573 -6.89 -16.12 -1.75
N SER A 574 -6.33 -16.95 -0.86
CA SER A 574 -6.38 -18.41 -1.03
C SER A 574 -7.81 -18.95 -0.96
N ALA A 575 -8.66 -18.38 -0.09
CA ALA A 575 -10.08 -18.71 0.00
C ALA A 575 -10.82 -18.27 -1.27
N GLY A 576 -10.58 -17.04 -1.74
CA GLY A 576 -11.14 -16.55 -3.00
C GLY A 576 -10.78 -17.44 -4.20
N ARG A 577 -9.53 -17.88 -4.29
CA ARG A 577 -9.11 -18.85 -5.32
C ARG A 577 -9.86 -20.17 -5.19
N ARG A 578 -9.95 -20.78 -4.01
CA ARG A 578 -10.69 -22.04 -3.82
C ARG A 578 -12.13 -21.92 -4.24
N ILE A 579 -12.82 -20.87 -3.80
CA ILE A 579 -14.24 -20.66 -4.03
C ILE A 579 -14.51 -20.37 -5.51
N SER A 580 -13.80 -19.44 -6.13
CA SER A 580 -14.03 -19.04 -7.53
C SER A 580 -13.74 -20.15 -8.54
N TYR A 581 -12.81 -21.06 -8.25
CA TYR A 581 -12.53 -22.21 -9.10
C TYR A 581 -13.51 -23.38 -8.95
N GLN A 582 -14.42 -23.36 -7.98
CA GLN A 582 -15.49 -24.38 -7.88
C GLN A 582 -16.62 -24.18 -8.89
N GLY A 583 -16.70 -23.03 -9.56
CA GLY A 583 -17.58 -22.80 -10.71
C GLY A 583 -19.09 -22.76 -10.41
N ASN A 584 -19.48 -22.57 -9.15
CA ASN A 584 -20.89 -22.61 -8.72
C ASN A 584 -21.54 -21.21 -8.61
N PHE A 585 -20.87 -20.17 -9.10
CA PHE A 585 -21.29 -18.78 -8.94
C PHE A 585 -21.50 -18.15 -10.32
N GLY A 586 -22.67 -17.55 -10.55
CA GLY A 586 -22.94 -16.58 -11.59
C GLY A 586 -22.61 -16.98 -13.05
N GLU A 587 -22.46 -15.96 -13.87
CA GLU A 587 -22.04 -16.08 -15.27
C GLU A 587 -20.50 -16.21 -15.38
N SER A 588 -19.99 -16.65 -16.54
CA SER A 588 -18.55 -16.89 -16.74
C SER A 588 -17.69 -15.63 -16.48
N SER A 589 -18.18 -14.44 -16.84
CA SER A 589 -17.49 -13.17 -16.63
C SER A 589 -17.37 -12.79 -15.14
N GLU A 590 -18.40 -13.11 -14.35
CA GLU A 590 -18.36 -12.89 -12.90
C GLU A 590 -17.34 -13.81 -12.22
N ILE A 591 -17.27 -15.07 -12.69
CA ILE A 591 -16.28 -16.04 -12.20
C ILE A 591 -14.86 -15.58 -12.53
N GLU A 592 -14.63 -15.13 -13.77
CA GLU A 592 -13.32 -14.59 -14.19
C GLU A 592 -12.92 -13.37 -13.35
N GLY A 593 -13.84 -12.45 -13.07
CA GLY A 593 -13.61 -11.30 -12.19
C GLY A 593 -13.23 -11.72 -10.78
N LEU A 594 -13.95 -12.68 -10.16
CA LEU A 594 -13.62 -13.20 -8.83
C LEU A 594 -12.27 -13.94 -8.79
N GLN A 595 -11.93 -14.66 -9.87
CA GLN A 595 -10.62 -15.32 -10.00
C GLN A 595 -9.50 -14.28 -10.11
N ARG A 596 -9.75 -13.19 -10.84
CA ARG A 596 -8.81 -12.08 -10.95
C ARG A 596 -8.58 -11.40 -9.62
N MET A 597 -9.64 -11.08 -8.87
CA MET A 597 -9.56 -10.49 -7.52
C MET A 597 -8.75 -11.35 -6.54
N ALA A 598 -8.79 -12.67 -6.68
CA ALA A 598 -8.09 -13.58 -5.79
C ALA A 598 -6.63 -13.86 -6.21
N ARG A 599 -6.20 -13.38 -7.38
CA ARG A 599 -4.90 -13.73 -7.99
C ARG A 599 -3.71 -13.13 -7.26
N GLY A 600 -3.83 -11.89 -6.79
CA GLY A 600 -2.75 -11.09 -6.22
C GLY A 600 -2.31 -9.97 -7.16
N ASN A 601 -1.07 -9.52 -6.99
CA ASN A 601 -0.52 -8.33 -7.64
C ASN A 601 -0.43 -8.44 -9.16
N SER A 602 -0.36 -7.27 -9.80
CA SER A 602 -0.27 -7.13 -11.25
C SER A 602 0.96 -6.34 -11.64
N LEU A 603 1.69 -6.85 -12.62
CA LEU A 603 2.79 -6.16 -13.28
C LEU A 603 2.47 -6.07 -14.77
N PHE A 604 2.33 -4.85 -15.25
CA PHE A 604 2.08 -4.53 -16.65
C PHE A 604 3.34 -3.93 -17.25
N ALA A 605 3.96 -4.68 -18.16
CA ALA A 605 5.12 -4.19 -18.90
C ALA A 605 4.65 -3.35 -20.09
N ALA A 606 5.18 -2.14 -20.21
CA ALA A 606 4.99 -1.30 -21.37
C ALA A 606 5.51 -1.99 -22.64
N ASP A 607 4.78 -1.88 -23.75
CA ASP A 607 5.16 -2.52 -25.02
C ASP A 607 6.00 -1.62 -25.94
N GLY A 608 6.32 -0.40 -25.50
CA GLY A 608 7.04 0.60 -26.25
C GLY A 608 6.26 1.20 -27.44
N LYS A 609 4.94 0.93 -27.52
CA LYS A 609 4.03 1.41 -28.57
C LYS A 609 2.78 2.11 -28.02
N GLY A 610 2.81 2.42 -26.72
CA GLY A 610 1.70 3.04 -26.02
C GLY A 610 0.69 2.05 -25.45
N GLY A 611 1.03 0.77 -25.31
CA GLY A 611 0.21 -0.26 -24.68
C GLY A 611 0.96 -1.04 -23.62
N PHE A 612 0.23 -1.93 -22.92
CA PHE A 612 0.80 -2.74 -21.83
C PHE A 612 0.52 -4.22 -22.03
N ARG A 613 1.34 -5.04 -21.41
CA ARG A 613 1.19 -6.49 -21.36
C ARG A 613 1.29 -6.98 -19.93
N ASP A 614 0.29 -7.73 -19.47
CA ASP A 614 0.34 -8.39 -18.14
C ASP A 614 1.45 -9.45 -18.12
N VAL A 615 2.44 -9.23 -17.28
CA VAL A 615 3.59 -10.12 -17.07
C VAL A 615 3.68 -10.63 -15.62
N SER A 616 2.63 -10.45 -14.82
CA SER A 616 2.58 -10.75 -13.39
C SER A 616 2.98 -12.19 -13.06
N GLU A 617 2.35 -13.15 -13.71
CA GLU A 617 2.61 -14.59 -13.50
C GLU A 617 3.99 -15.02 -14.04
N PRO A 618 4.34 -14.70 -15.31
CA PRO A 618 5.64 -15.08 -15.87
C PRO A 618 6.84 -14.48 -15.12
N SER A 619 6.68 -13.28 -14.56
CA SER A 619 7.74 -12.63 -13.78
C SER A 619 7.84 -13.13 -12.34
N GLY A 620 6.78 -13.79 -11.84
CA GLY A 620 6.66 -14.17 -10.43
C GLY A 620 6.27 -13.01 -9.51
N ALA A 621 5.79 -11.89 -10.06
CA ALA A 621 5.44 -10.68 -9.31
C ALA A 621 4.04 -10.72 -8.68
N ALA A 622 3.22 -11.75 -9.00
CA ALA A 622 1.83 -11.81 -8.54
C ALA A 622 1.66 -12.06 -7.04
N MET A 623 2.65 -12.69 -6.38
CA MET A 623 2.53 -13.04 -4.97
C MET A 623 3.06 -11.95 -4.05
N GLY A 624 2.15 -11.16 -3.45
CA GLY A 624 2.47 -10.18 -2.41
C GLY A 624 1.57 -10.31 -1.17
N ARG A 625 0.72 -11.34 -1.12
CA ARG A 625 -0.30 -11.55 -0.09
C ARG A 625 -1.30 -10.39 -0.08
N TRP A 626 -1.60 -9.80 1.07
CA TRP A 626 -2.38 -8.56 1.15
C TRP A 626 -1.42 -7.39 1.04
N ALA A 627 -1.26 -6.88 -0.18
CA ALA A 627 -0.30 -5.84 -0.53
C ALA A 627 -0.92 -4.45 -0.30
N TRP A 628 -0.67 -3.86 0.86
CA TRP A 628 -1.17 -2.52 1.21
C TRP A 628 -0.38 -1.38 0.57
N SER A 629 0.90 -1.61 0.33
CA SER A 629 1.76 -0.64 -0.33
C SER A 629 2.82 -1.37 -1.13
N SER A 630 3.28 -0.75 -2.21
CA SER A 630 4.33 -1.28 -3.07
C SER A 630 5.12 -0.14 -3.70
N GLY A 631 6.31 -0.46 -4.17
CA GLY A 631 7.17 0.49 -4.86
C GLY A 631 8.29 -0.22 -5.59
N PHE A 632 8.81 0.45 -6.62
CA PHE A 632 10.06 0.08 -7.24
C PHE A 632 11.22 0.70 -6.49
N ILE A 633 12.25 -0.09 -6.24
CA ILE A 633 13.42 0.32 -5.48
C ILE A 633 14.61 -0.59 -5.80
N ASP A 634 15.78 -0.03 -6.00
CA ASP A 634 17.03 -0.80 -6.12
C ASP A 634 17.54 -1.20 -4.72
N VAL A 635 17.02 -2.34 -4.19
CA VAL A 635 17.30 -2.79 -2.81
C VAL A 635 18.75 -3.25 -2.59
N ASN A 636 19.47 -3.53 -3.67
CA ASN A 636 20.81 -4.10 -3.60
C ASN A 636 21.87 -3.20 -4.24
N ASN A 637 21.51 -2.02 -4.74
CA ASN A 637 22.34 -1.05 -5.45
C ASN A 637 23.04 -1.64 -6.69
N ASP A 638 22.32 -2.46 -7.47
CA ASP A 638 22.84 -3.03 -8.71
C ASP A 638 22.40 -2.27 -9.96
N GLY A 639 21.61 -1.24 -9.80
CA GLY A 639 21.10 -0.38 -10.87
C GLY A 639 19.87 -0.96 -11.57
N TRP A 640 19.25 -2.03 -11.05
CA TRP A 640 17.95 -2.53 -11.46
C TRP A 640 16.92 -2.26 -10.37
N GLU A 641 15.72 -1.91 -10.77
CA GLU A 641 14.63 -1.75 -9.83
C GLU A 641 14.07 -3.11 -9.44
N ASP A 642 13.96 -3.32 -8.12
CA ASP A 642 13.28 -4.44 -7.50
C ASP A 642 11.88 -3.99 -7.07
N ILE A 643 10.97 -4.93 -6.82
CA ILE A 643 9.64 -4.62 -6.29
C ILE A 643 9.62 -4.91 -4.79
N ALA A 644 9.38 -3.88 -3.99
CA ALA A 644 9.11 -3.99 -2.57
C ALA A 644 7.60 -3.96 -2.31
N VAL A 645 7.11 -4.91 -1.50
CA VAL A 645 5.69 -5.00 -1.13
C VAL A 645 5.56 -5.03 0.38
N ALA A 646 4.79 -4.10 0.89
CA ALA A 646 4.36 -4.09 2.27
C ALA A 646 3.05 -4.83 2.43
N ASN A 647 3.04 -5.91 3.20
CA ASN A 647 1.85 -6.71 3.44
C ASN A 647 1.56 -6.88 4.93
N GLY A 648 0.32 -7.16 5.27
CA GLY A 648 -0.12 -7.44 6.62
C GLY A 648 -1.62 -7.31 6.77
N TYR A 649 -2.18 -7.94 7.80
CA TYR A 649 -3.57 -7.78 8.20
C TYR A 649 -3.73 -8.04 9.69
N LEU A 650 -4.86 -7.61 10.27
CA LEU A 650 -5.26 -7.99 11.61
C LEU A 650 -5.70 -9.45 11.61
N THR A 651 -4.76 -10.33 11.85
CA THR A 651 -5.04 -11.74 11.98
C THR A 651 -5.15 -12.13 13.45
N GLY A 652 -5.69 -13.31 13.71
CA GLY A 652 -5.72 -13.87 15.03
C GLY A 652 -4.31 -14.18 15.60
N LYS A 653 -4.17 -15.30 16.29
CA LYS A 653 -2.87 -15.72 16.84
C LYS A 653 -1.89 -16.22 15.78
N ARG A 654 -2.39 -16.51 14.57
CA ARG A 654 -1.62 -16.99 13.42
C ARG A 654 -1.78 -16.02 12.25
N PRO A 655 -0.70 -15.62 11.59
CA PRO A 655 -0.76 -14.77 10.40
C PRO A 655 -0.98 -15.55 9.09
N ASP A 656 -1.36 -16.81 9.17
CA ASP A 656 -1.50 -17.75 8.05
C ASP A 656 -2.96 -18.08 7.70
N ASP A 657 -3.92 -17.37 8.26
CA ASP A 657 -5.35 -17.53 8.06
C ASP A 657 -5.92 -16.62 6.94
N LEU A 658 -5.06 -15.92 6.21
CA LEU A 658 -5.42 -15.09 5.06
C LEU A 658 -4.93 -15.69 3.74
#